data_6bf1f6ee4274786aeceaa894a29da2f1
#
_entry.id   6bf1f6ee4274786aeceaa894a29da2f1
#
_cell.length_a   1.000
_cell.length_b   1.000
_cell.length_c   1.000
_cell.angle_alpha   90.00
_cell.angle_beta   90.00
_cell.angle_gamma   90.00
#
_symmetry.space_group_name_H-M   'P 1'
#
loop_
_entity.id
_entity.type
_entity.pdbx_description
1 polymer ?
#
loop_
_entity_poly.entity_id
_entity_poly.type
_entity_poly.pdbx_seq_one_letter_code
_entity_poly.pdbx_strand_id
1 'polypeptide(L)'
;MIISSQLARMSLAGVCLGLSLAANARSQPEQASADIRRTSFGVPHIRAENERGLGFGIGYAYAQDNLCLLANEIATVNGQRSRFFGPDQFTVEERENRVSDLFFTWLNTPQAVDAFWQAQTPEVRQLMEGYVAGYNRFLGERRVQGLPQQCQGDWVRDITAMDLVKLTRRLLVEGGVGQFAEALAGATPPAAVAGSGGKQAAFRVADVRMQRFALDRGSNAVAVGSERSFNGRGMLLANPHFPWVGGMRFYQMHLTIPGKLDVMGAALPGLPMINIGFNQHLAWTHTVDSSKHFTLYRLQLDPKDPTRYLLDGKSLPMHKQTLTVDLKQPDGSVKSVSHVVYSSQFGPIVQWPGKLDWDNQYAYSLRDANLDNDRVLQQWYAMNRAGSLKEFQASVHEIQGIPWVNTLAADDQGQTLYMNLSVVPNVSREKLAQCSDPRIGLQMIVLDGSNSACAWDIDPQAAQKGIYAADKLPQLLRKDFVQHSNDSAWLANPAQPLTGFSPLISQDSQPLGLRARFALDRLGKLAKSGPIAAADLQHMVMDDQVYQAAQVMPDLLQFCAADLGADAQALAPLCASLKAWDGKANLDSGVGFVHFQNVMEPLEQLPDIWRVAFDPLDPQHTPRGLAIERAPVAQALRQAMLASAEQVKASGLRKDTRWGDVQVVSSGGEQTPIHGGPGTLGVYNAIQSVPRTDGKREVVSGTSYLQVVTFDEKGPQAKGLLALSLSSDPASKYARDQTLAFSQKQLSVLPFTEQQIKSDPDYQAQTIREQDTKLAVQ
;
A
#
# COMPACT_ATOMS: atom_id res chain seq x y z
N MET A 1 -40.35 -84.44 -3.35
CA MET A 1 -41.47 -84.87 -2.56
C MET A 1 -42.37 -83.76 -2.21
N ILE A 2 -43.46 -83.67 -2.95
CA ILE A 2 -44.83 -83.28 -2.56
C ILE A 2 -45.02 -81.79 -2.18
N ILE A 3 -45.57 -80.94 -3.09
CA ILE A 3 -46.98 -80.63 -3.38
C ILE A 3 -47.65 -79.90 -2.18
N SER A 4 -48.24 -78.69 -2.30
CA SER A 4 -49.30 -78.18 -3.16
C SER A 4 -49.64 -76.76 -2.71
N SER A 5 -49.81 -75.80 -3.57
CA SER A 5 -51.06 -75.24 -4.14
C SER A 5 -52.07 -74.68 -3.11
N GLN A 6 -52.45 -73.43 -3.20
CA GLN A 6 -53.73 -72.88 -3.74
C GLN A 6 -53.89 -71.39 -3.34
N LEU A 7 -54.05 -70.56 -4.26
CA LEU A 7 -55.22 -69.81 -4.68
C LEU A 7 -55.80 -68.69 -3.77
N ALA A 8 -55.59 -67.54 -4.21
CA ALA A 8 -56.50 -66.42 -4.53
C ALA A 8 -57.48 -65.85 -3.51
N ARG A 9 -57.38 -64.53 -3.31
CA ARG A 9 -58.55 -63.60 -3.50
C ARG A 9 -58.05 -62.16 -3.58
N MET A 10 -58.53 -61.48 -4.63
CA MET A 10 -58.39 -60.05 -4.83
C MET A 10 -59.12 -59.27 -3.75
N SER A 11 -58.50 -58.14 -3.28
CA SER A 11 -59.25 -57.01 -2.71
C SER A 11 -58.50 -55.76 -3.15
N LEU A 12 -59.18 -54.93 -4.01
CA LEU A 12 -58.81 -53.56 -4.36
C LEU A 12 -58.84 -52.72 -3.08
N ALA A 13 -57.70 -52.09 -2.77
CA ALA A 13 -57.65 -50.95 -1.88
C ALA A 13 -56.80 -49.87 -2.55
N GLY A 14 -57.37 -48.71 -2.78
CA GLY A 14 -56.79 -47.60 -3.53
C GLY A 14 -55.57 -47.03 -2.86
N VAL A 15 -54.51 -46.91 -3.64
CA VAL A 15 -53.28 -46.19 -3.25
C VAL A 15 -53.48 -44.73 -3.65
N CYS A 16 -53.78 -43.90 -2.66
CA CYS A 16 -53.61 -42.45 -2.78
C CYS A 16 -52.09 -42.13 -2.90
N LEU A 17 -51.62 -41.80 -4.10
CA LEU A 17 -50.30 -41.18 -4.28
C LEU A 17 -50.36 -39.77 -3.69
N GLY A 18 -49.88 -39.62 -2.46
CA GLY A 18 -49.50 -38.31 -1.92
C GLY A 18 -48.24 -37.83 -2.61
N LEU A 19 -48.38 -36.97 -3.63
CA LEU A 19 -47.29 -36.17 -4.16
C LEU A 19 -46.88 -35.18 -3.05
N SER A 20 -45.83 -35.51 -2.30
CA SER A 20 -45.12 -34.58 -1.43
C SER A 20 -44.38 -33.60 -2.35
N LEU A 21 -45.01 -32.47 -2.62
CA LEU A 21 -44.34 -31.25 -3.10
C LEU A 21 -43.35 -30.84 -1.99
N ALA A 22 -42.12 -31.32 -2.06
CA ALA A 22 -41.01 -30.67 -1.38
C ALA A 22 -40.87 -29.29 -1.98
N ALA A 23 -41.57 -28.31 -1.42
CA ALA A 23 -41.29 -26.92 -1.67
C ALA A 23 -39.84 -26.69 -1.23
N ASN A 24 -38.94 -26.54 -2.21
CA ASN A 24 -37.68 -25.89 -1.98
C ASN A 24 -38.01 -24.45 -1.48
N ALA A 25 -38.17 -24.33 -0.18
CA ALA A 25 -38.10 -23.06 0.49
C ALA A 25 -36.69 -22.53 0.22
N ARG A 26 -36.50 -21.74 -0.83
CA ARG A 26 -35.39 -20.81 -0.90
C ARG A 26 -35.48 -20.02 0.38
N SER A 27 -34.61 -20.31 1.35
CA SER A 27 -34.43 -19.46 2.51
C SER A 27 -34.23 -18.05 1.97
N GLN A 28 -35.12 -17.12 2.33
CA GLN A 28 -34.89 -15.72 2.04
C GLN A 28 -33.49 -15.39 2.60
N PRO A 29 -32.63 -14.71 1.85
CA PRO A 29 -31.33 -14.35 2.36
C PRO A 29 -31.53 -13.67 3.72
N GLU A 30 -30.83 -14.17 4.73
CA GLU A 30 -30.86 -13.65 6.08
C GLU A 30 -30.53 -12.14 6.03
N GLN A 31 -31.44 -11.34 6.59
CA GLN A 31 -31.33 -9.88 6.52
C GLN A 31 -30.13 -9.42 7.32
N ALA A 32 -29.27 -8.60 6.70
CA ALA A 32 -28.11 -8.07 7.36
C ALA A 32 -28.49 -7.12 8.51
N SER A 33 -27.84 -7.31 9.65
CA SER A 33 -27.94 -6.43 10.82
C SER A 33 -26.56 -6.28 11.46
N ALA A 34 -26.25 -5.09 11.96
CA ALA A 34 -25.03 -4.81 12.68
C ALA A 34 -25.24 -3.78 13.79
N ASP A 35 -24.51 -3.94 14.89
CA ASP A 35 -24.33 -2.94 15.92
C ASP A 35 -23.05 -2.16 15.63
N ILE A 36 -23.17 -0.86 15.40
CA ILE A 36 -22.07 0.07 15.23
C ILE A 36 -21.93 0.87 16.53
N ARG A 37 -20.84 0.66 17.23
CA ARG A 37 -20.53 1.39 18.45
C ARG A 37 -19.32 2.27 18.17
N ARG A 38 -19.39 3.55 18.46
CA ARG A 38 -18.27 4.47 18.26
C ARG A 38 -17.70 4.89 19.61
N THR A 39 -16.39 4.96 19.68
CA THR A 39 -15.63 5.45 20.83
C THR A 39 -14.93 6.76 20.49
N SER A 40 -14.05 7.23 21.33
CA SER A 40 -13.23 8.43 21.13
C SER A 40 -12.62 8.43 19.73
N PHE A 41 -12.53 9.61 19.10
CA PHE A 41 -12.13 9.80 17.70
C PHE A 41 -13.08 9.17 16.67
N GLY A 42 -14.28 8.76 17.08
CA GLY A 42 -15.27 8.16 16.22
C GLY A 42 -14.95 6.74 15.73
N VAL A 43 -13.97 6.07 16.30
CA VAL A 43 -13.55 4.73 15.88
C VAL A 43 -14.73 3.75 15.97
N PRO A 44 -15.15 3.11 14.86
CA PRO A 44 -16.27 2.18 14.87
C PRO A 44 -15.85 0.80 15.36
N HIS A 45 -16.59 0.27 16.33
CA HIS A 45 -16.57 -1.11 16.79
C HIS A 45 -17.83 -1.80 16.27
N ILE A 46 -17.67 -2.59 15.22
CA ILE A 46 -18.76 -3.18 14.46
C ILE A 46 -18.94 -4.63 14.90
N ARG A 47 -20.13 -4.95 15.39
CA ARG A 47 -20.50 -6.31 15.82
C ARG A 47 -21.67 -6.82 15.02
N ALA A 48 -21.56 -8.06 14.54
CA ALA A 48 -22.64 -8.76 13.84
C ALA A 48 -22.60 -10.25 14.13
N GLU A 49 -23.64 -10.99 13.78
CA GLU A 49 -23.73 -12.43 14.02
C GLU A 49 -23.08 -13.28 12.89
N ASN A 50 -22.87 -12.65 11.72
CA ASN A 50 -22.28 -13.33 10.56
C ASN A 50 -21.52 -12.32 9.65
N GLU A 51 -20.85 -12.85 8.61
CA GLU A 51 -20.05 -12.07 7.69
C GLU A 51 -20.84 -11.04 6.91
N ARG A 52 -22.07 -11.38 6.47
CA ARG A 52 -22.93 -10.44 5.73
C ARG A 52 -23.33 -9.25 6.61
N GLY A 53 -23.72 -9.52 7.85
CA GLY A 53 -24.02 -8.48 8.84
C GLY A 53 -22.79 -7.62 9.16
N LEU A 54 -21.62 -8.25 9.32
CA LEU A 54 -20.37 -7.53 9.58
C LEU A 54 -20.02 -6.61 8.41
N GLY A 55 -20.03 -7.13 7.19
CA GLY A 55 -19.83 -6.33 5.97
C GLY A 55 -20.80 -5.14 5.90
N PHE A 56 -22.09 -5.37 6.22
CA PHE A 56 -23.11 -4.33 6.24
C PHE A 56 -22.78 -3.19 7.20
N GLY A 57 -22.33 -3.53 8.41
CA GLY A 57 -21.87 -2.54 9.39
C GLY A 57 -20.63 -1.77 8.91
N ILE A 58 -19.66 -2.46 8.30
CA ILE A 58 -18.44 -1.84 7.78
C ILE A 58 -18.75 -0.85 6.66
N GLY A 59 -19.53 -1.27 5.64
CA GLY A 59 -19.87 -0.43 4.50
C GLY A 59 -20.65 0.81 4.91
N TYR A 60 -21.57 0.68 5.86
CA TYR A 60 -22.33 1.81 6.40
C TYR A 60 -21.43 2.78 7.18
N ALA A 61 -20.62 2.28 8.13
CA ALA A 61 -19.72 3.13 8.93
C ALA A 61 -18.65 3.82 8.06
N TYR A 62 -18.09 3.09 7.08
CA TYR A 62 -17.14 3.67 6.14
C TYR A 62 -17.76 4.79 5.31
N ALA A 63 -18.99 4.59 4.81
CA ALA A 63 -19.70 5.59 4.04
C ALA A 63 -20.04 6.84 4.88
N GLN A 64 -20.35 6.69 6.18
CA GLN A 64 -20.56 7.83 7.08
C GLN A 64 -19.33 8.75 7.13
N ASP A 65 -18.14 8.19 7.08
CA ASP A 65 -16.89 8.93 7.27
C ASP A 65 -16.20 9.31 5.94
N ASN A 66 -16.39 8.52 4.85
CA ASN A 66 -15.60 8.60 3.64
C ASN A 66 -16.40 8.39 2.34
N LEU A 67 -17.68 8.82 2.29
CA LEU A 67 -18.57 8.64 1.12
C LEU A 67 -17.94 9.17 -0.16
N CYS A 68 -17.51 10.43 -0.15
CA CYS A 68 -16.97 11.10 -1.34
C CYS A 68 -15.67 10.46 -1.82
N LEU A 69 -14.82 10.07 -0.89
CA LEU A 69 -13.56 9.40 -1.21
C LEU A 69 -13.84 8.06 -1.91
N LEU A 70 -14.69 7.21 -1.34
CA LEU A 70 -14.98 5.91 -1.95
C LEU A 70 -15.68 6.04 -3.30
N ALA A 71 -16.64 6.97 -3.43
CA ALA A 71 -17.30 7.23 -4.71
C ALA A 71 -16.30 7.66 -5.80
N ASN A 72 -15.31 8.51 -5.46
CA ASN A 72 -14.24 8.92 -6.38
C ASN A 72 -13.38 7.72 -6.81
N GLU A 73 -13.02 6.85 -5.87
CA GLU A 73 -12.24 5.65 -6.16
C GLU A 73 -13.03 4.63 -7.00
N ILE A 74 -14.34 4.52 -6.78
CA ILE A 74 -15.24 3.71 -7.63
C ILE A 74 -15.28 4.25 -9.06
N ALA A 75 -15.38 5.56 -9.25
CA ALA A 75 -15.30 6.17 -10.58
C ALA A 75 -13.94 5.88 -11.24
N THR A 76 -12.86 5.92 -10.47
CA THR A 76 -11.49 5.62 -10.93
C THR A 76 -11.36 4.20 -11.43
N VAL A 77 -11.69 3.19 -10.61
CA VAL A 77 -11.50 1.77 -10.99
C VAL A 77 -12.48 1.27 -12.05
N ASN A 78 -13.52 2.07 -12.35
CA ASN A 78 -14.45 1.84 -13.44
C ASN A 78 -14.05 2.54 -14.75
N GLY A 79 -12.92 3.26 -14.79
CA GLY A 79 -12.47 3.97 -15.99
C GLY A 79 -13.42 5.09 -16.40
N GLN A 80 -13.95 5.86 -15.42
CA GLN A 80 -15.00 6.87 -15.65
C GLN A 80 -14.60 8.29 -15.27
N ARG A 81 -13.33 8.52 -14.89
CA ARG A 81 -12.87 9.83 -14.46
C ARG A 81 -12.98 10.89 -15.56
N SER A 82 -12.57 10.55 -16.79
CA SER A 82 -12.65 11.46 -17.96
C SER A 82 -14.06 11.88 -18.29
N ARG A 83 -15.02 10.97 -18.07
CA ARG A 83 -16.45 11.22 -18.26
C ARG A 83 -17.02 12.25 -17.28
N PHE A 84 -16.61 12.18 -16.01
CA PHE A 84 -17.15 13.02 -14.94
C PHE A 84 -16.31 14.28 -14.70
N PHE A 85 -14.99 14.15 -14.66
CA PHE A 85 -14.07 15.21 -14.23
C PHE A 85 -13.28 15.85 -15.39
N GLY A 86 -13.37 15.29 -16.61
CA GLY A 86 -12.62 15.73 -17.79
C GLY A 86 -11.33 14.95 -18.02
N PRO A 87 -10.96 14.73 -19.30
CA PRO A 87 -9.83 13.85 -19.68
C PRO A 87 -8.46 14.40 -19.27
N ASP A 88 -8.29 15.74 -19.27
CA ASP A 88 -7.03 16.43 -19.04
C ASP A 88 -6.83 16.82 -17.56
N GLN A 89 -7.77 16.45 -16.68
CA GLN A 89 -7.60 16.55 -15.23
C GLN A 89 -6.80 15.37 -14.71
N PHE A 90 -6.37 15.45 -13.45
CA PHE A 90 -5.45 14.51 -12.84
C PHE A 90 -6.07 13.78 -11.65
N THR A 91 -5.59 12.56 -11.39
CA THR A 91 -5.77 11.88 -10.12
C THR A 91 -4.92 12.56 -9.03
N VAL A 92 -5.10 12.16 -7.78
CA VAL A 92 -4.27 12.63 -6.66
C VAL A 92 -2.78 12.36 -6.88
N GLU A 93 -2.43 11.29 -7.62
CA GLU A 93 -1.05 10.93 -7.98
C GLU A 93 -0.59 11.56 -9.31
N GLU A 94 -1.21 12.64 -9.73
CA GLU A 94 -0.93 13.35 -10.98
C GLU A 94 -0.98 12.50 -12.25
N ARG A 95 -1.74 11.40 -12.26
CA ARG A 95 -2.03 10.63 -13.47
C ARG A 95 -3.18 11.30 -14.22
N GLU A 96 -3.02 11.54 -15.53
CA GLU A 96 -4.10 12.05 -16.37
C GLU A 96 -5.31 11.14 -16.34
N ASN A 97 -6.52 11.69 -16.22
CA ASN A 97 -7.75 10.89 -16.13
C ASN A 97 -7.93 9.94 -17.31
N ARG A 98 -7.61 10.38 -18.55
CA ARG A 98 -7.69 9.52 -19.74
C ARG A 98 -6.76 8.32 -19.68
N VAL A 99 -5.56 8.48 -19.13
CA VAL A 99 -4.59 7.38 -18.93
C VAL A 99 -5.11 6.43 -17.84
N SER A 100 -5.60 6.99 -16.75
CA SER A 100 -6.23 6.23 -15.67
C SER A 100 -7.41 5.39 -16.18
N ASP A 101 -8.30 5.99 -16.98
CA ASP A 101 -9.48 5.31 -17.49
C ASP A 101 -9.11 4.18 -18.46
N LEU A 102 -8.13 4.39 -19.35
CA LEU A 102 -7.62 3.32 -20.22
C LEU A 102 -7.02 2.17 -19.41
N PHE A 103 -6.18 2.50 -18.43
CA PHE A 103 -5.54 1.49 -17.60
C PHE A 103 -6.57 0.64 -16.84
N PHE A 104 -7.55 1.26 -16.19
CA PHE A 104 -8.56 0.52 -15.44
C PHE A 104 -9.56 -0.20 -16.33
N THR A 105 -9.85 0.30 -17.53
CA THR A 105 -10.64 -0.43 -18.54
C THR A 105 -9.91 -1.69 -19.01
N TRP A 106 -8.58 -1.60 -19.19
CA TRP A 106 -7.74 -2.75 -19.50
C TRP A 106 -7.66 -3.75 -18.34
N LEU A 107 -7.38 -3.26 -17.12
CA LEU A 107 -7.20 -4.10 -15.93
C LEU A 107 -8.49 -4.84 -15.54
N ASN A 108 -9.62 -4.16 -15.60
CA ASN A 108 -10.90 -4.60 -15.04
C ASN A 108 -11.89 -5.03 -16.14
N THR A 109 -11.42 -5.88 -17.06
CA THR A 109 -12.36 -6.49 -18.03
C THR A 109 -13.44 -7.30 -17.30
N PRO A 110 -14.66 -7.41 -17.85
CA PRO A 110 -15.73 -8.19 -17.23
C PRO A 110 -15.29 -9.62 -16.88
N GLN A 111 -14.55 -10.28 -17.76
CA GLN A 111 -14.05 -11.64 -17.55
C GLN A 111 -13.08 -11.75 -16.37
N ALA A 112 -12.14 -10.80 -16.26
CA ALA A 112 -11.16 -10.79 -15.16
C ALA A 112 -11.81 -10.49 -13.82
N VAL A 113 -12.79 -9.59 -13.78
CA VAL A 113 -13.54 -9.23 -12.56
C VAL A 113 -14.42 -10.40 -12.12
N ASP A 114 -15.12 -11.06 -13.06
CA ASP A 114 -15.96 -12.22 -12.77
C ASP A 114 -15.11 -13.41 -12.29
N ALA A 115 -14.00 -13.70 -12.94
CA ALA A 115 -13.08 -14.77 -12.52
C ALA A 115 -12.58 -14.55 -11.08
N PHE A 116 -12.17 -13.31 -10.74
CA PHE A 116 -11.75 -12.96 -9.38
C PHE A 116 -12.88 -13.15 -8.37
N TRP A 117 -14.11 -12.74 -8.71
CA TRP A 117 -15.29 -12.92 -7.84
C TRP A 117 -15.60 -14.40 -7.60
N GLN A 118 -15.58 -15.22 -8.64
CA GLN A 118 -15.87 -16.66 -8.54
C GLN A 118 -14.83 -17.40 -7.70
N ALA A 119 -13.59 -16.93 -7.65
CA ALA A 119 -12.53 -17.52 -6.84
C ALA A 119 -12.69 -17.25 -5.33
N GLN A 120 -13.53 -16.29 -4.92
CA GLN A 120 -13.67 -15.95 -3.50
C GLN A 120 -14.47 -17.00 -2.74
N THR A 121 -14.10 -17.23 -1.44
CA THR A 121 -14.86 -18.07 -0.54
C THR A 121 -16.25 -17.50 -0.24
N PRO A 122 -17.21 -18.32 0.20
CA PRO A 122 -18.53 -17.84 0.58
C PRO A 122 -18.49 -16.73 1.64
N GLU A 123 -17.61 -16.84 2.63
CA GLU A 123 -17.46 -15.86 3.71
C GLU A 123 -16.99 -14.50 3.17
N VAL A 124 -15.97 -14.50 2.30
CA VAL A 124 -15.48 -13.26 1.67
C VAL A 124 -16.56 -12.63 0.79
N ARG A 125 -17.31 -13.43 0.03
CA ARG A 125 -18.44 -12.92 -0.77
C ARG A 125 -19.51 -12.29 0.12
N GLN A 126 -19.88 -12.93 1.23
CA GLN A 126 -20.86 -12.38 2.18
C GLN A 126 -20.39 -11.06 2.79
N LEU A 127 -19.10 -10.94 3.17
CA LEU A 127 -18.52 -9.68 3.65
C LEU A 127 -18.64 -8.57 2.59
N MET A 128 -18.30 -8.87 1.34
CA MET A 128 -18.36 -7.89 0.24
C MET A 128 -19.80 -7.49 -0.09
N GLU A 129 -20.72 -8.44 -0.16
CA GLU A 129 -22.16 -8.17 -0.40
C GLU A 129 -22.76 -7.35 0.74
N GLY A 130 -22.40 -7.67 1.98
CA GLY A 130 -22.76 -6.88 3.14
C GLY A 130 -22.25 -5.45 3.05
N TYR A 131 -20.96 -5.27 2.73
CA TYR A 131 -20.35 -3.94 2.57
C TYR A 131 -21.11 -3.09 1.55
N VAL A 132 -21.43 -3.66 0.40
CA VAL A 132 -22.24 -3.02 -0.65
C VAL A 132 -23.59 -2.59 -0.12
N ALA A 133 -24.30 -3.49 0.57
CA ALA A 133 -25.61 -3.19 1.15
C ALA A 133 -25.54 -2.03 2.17
N GLY A 134 -24.50 -2.02 3.02
CA GLY A 134 -24.28 -0.96 4.02
C GLY A 134 -23.98 0.40 3.40
N TYR A 135 -23.07 0.44 2.43
CA TYR A 135 -22.75 1.66 1.69
C TYR A 135 -23.99 2.22 0.98
N ASN A 136 -24.70 1.39 0.22
CA ASN A 136 -25.87 1.80 -0.55
C ASN A 136 -27.03 2.26 0.38
N ARG A 137 -27.16 1.64 1.55
CA ARG A 137 -28.09 2.07 2.59
C ARG A 137 -27.78 3.50 3.05
N PHE A 138 -26.54 3.79 3.44
CA PHE A 138 -26.14 5.12 3.88
C PHE A 138 -26.29 6.15 2.76
N LEU A 139 -25.87 5.81 1.54
CA LEU A 139 -26.02 6.69 0.38
C LEU A 139 -27.49 7.04 0.12
N GLY A 140 -28.42 6.07 0.26
CA GLY A 140 -29.85 6.29 0.14
C GLY A 140 -30.37 7.30 1.16
N GLU A 141 -29.94 7.22 2.41
CA GLU A 141 -30.25 8.20 3.46
C GLU A 141 -29.72 9.60 3.12
N ARG A 142 -28.48 9.67 2.62
CA ARG A 142 -27.84 10.93 2.24
C ARG A 142 -28.47 11.59 1.01
N ARG A 143 -29.00 10.82 0.07
CA ARG A 143 -29.74 11.37 -1.07
C ARG A 143 -30.99 12.14 -0.63
N VAL A 144 -31.64 11.69 0.45
CA VAL A 144 -32.82 12.39 1.04
C VAL A 144 -32.39 13.63 1.83
N GLN A 145 -31.29 13.54 2.58
CA GLN A 145 -30.81 14.61 3.47
C GLN A 145 -29.92 15.66 2.74
N GLY A 146 -29.42 15.35 1.56
CA GLY A 146 -28.42 16.12 0.80
C GLY A 146 -27.01 15.49 0.87
N LEU A 147 -26.39 15.35 -0.29
CA LEU A 147 -24.99 14.87 -0.39
C LEU A 147 -24.01 15.95 0.09
N PRO A 148 -22.83 15.57 0.61
CA PRO A 148 -21.77 16.51 0.91
C PRO A 148 -21.39 17.38 -0.31
N GLN A 149 -21.03 18.64 -0.09
CA GLN A 149 -20.75 19.61 -1.17
C GLN A 149 -19.68 19.12 -2.14
N GLN A 150 -18.68 18.38 -1.64
CA GLN A 150 -17.56 17.89 -2.43
C GLN A 150 -17.87 16.66 -3.30
N CYS A 151 -19.03 16.06 -3.19
CA CYS A 151 -19.40 14.89 -3.97
C CYS A 151 -20.85 14.94 -4.47
N GLN A 152 -21.19 16.01 -5.13
CA GLN A 152 -22.47 16.18 -5.82
C GLN A 152 -22.31 15.82 -7.31
N GLY A 153 -23.13 14.87 -7.80
CA GLY A 153 -23.14 14.47 -9.20
C GLY A 153 -23.39 12.98 -9.41
N ASP A 154 -23.65 12.59 -10.66
CA ASP A 154 -24.05 11.23 -11.06
C ASP A 154 -22.97 10.16 -10.81
N TRP A 155 -21.74 10.57 -10.55
CA TRP A 155 -20.66 9.66 -10.18
C TRP A 155 -20.78 9.09 -8.76
N VAL A 156 -21.64 9.72 -7.90
CA VAL A 156 -21.97 9.23 -6.57
C VAL A 156 -23.19 8.32 -6.69
N ARG A 157 -22.93 7.05 -6.94
CA ARG A 157 -23.96 6.04 -7.26
C ARG A 157 -23.91 4.86 -6.29
N ASP A 158 -24.96 4.05 -6.35
CA ASP A 158 -24.94 2.74 -5.71
C ASP A 158 -23.78 1.90 -6.27
N ILE A 159 -23.13 1.16 -5.39
CA ILE A 159 -22.02 0.28 -5.74
C ILE A 159 -22.46 -1.18 -5.79
N THR A 160 -21.63 -2.02 -6.38
CA THR A 160 -21.82 -3.47 -6.50
C THR A 160 -20.61 -4.20 -5.93
N ALA A 161 -20.73 -5.50 -5.68
CA ALA A 161 -19.58 -6.32 -5.27
C ALA A 161 -18.44 -6.29 -6.31
N MET A 162 -18.78 -6.14 -7.59
CA MET A 162 -17.81 -6.02 -8.67
C MET A 162 -16.99 -4.72 -8.58
N ASP A 163 -17.55 -3.64 -8.04
CA ASP A 163 -16.80 -2.41 -7.78
C ASP A 163 -15.72 -2.63 -6.69
N LEU A 164 -16.04 -3.40 -5.64
CA LEU A 164 -15.06 -3.78 -4.61
C LEU A 164 -13.99 -4.72 -5.15
N VAL A 165 -14.35 -5.64 -6.05
CA VAL A 165 -13.37 -6.48 -6.77
C VAL A 165 -12.39 -5.60 -7.56
N LYS A 166 -12.88 -4.60 -8.29
CA LYS A 166 -12.04 -3.66 -9.05
C LYS A 166 -11.10 -2.86 -8.16
N LEU A 167 -11.55 -2.41 -6.99
CA LEU A 167 -10.70 -1.77 -5.98
C LEU A 167 -9.60 -2.72 -5.48
N THR A 168 -9.96 -3.97 -5.19
CA THR A 168 -8.98 -4.99 -4.78
C THR A 168 -7.96 -5.27 -5.87
N ARG A 169 -8.40 -5.42 -7.13
CA ARG A 169 -7.50 -5.64 -8.27
C ARG A 169 -6.55 -4.45 -8.50
N ARG A 170 -7.00 -3.21 -8.28
CA ARG A 170 -6.10 -2.05 -8.27
C ARG A 170 -5.01 -2.20 -7.23
N LEU A 171 -5.36 -2.56 -6.00
CA LEU A 171 -4.40 -2.74 -4.90
C LEU A 171 -3.33 -3.80 -5.25
N LEU A 172 -3.73 -4.91 -5.86
CA LEU A 172 -2.82 -5.99 -6.22
C LEU A 172 -1.69 -5.53 -7.15
N VAL A 173 -1.99 -4.71 -8.14
CA VAL A 173 -1.05 -4.31 -9.19
C VAL A 173 -0.20 -3.08 -8.86
N GLU A 174 -0.36 -2.50 -7.67
CA GLU A 174 0.41 -1.31 -7.23
C GLU A 174 1.92 -1.57 -7.16
N GLY A 175 2.34 -2.80 -6.84
CA GLY A 175 3.76 -3.22 -6.87
C GLY A 175 4.25 -3.68 -8.24
N GLY A 176 3.42 -3.61 -9.29
CA GLY A 176 3.71 -4.17 -10.60
C GLY A 176 3.22 -3.30 -11.75
N VAL A 177 2.34 -3.83 -12.60
CA VAL A 177 1.88 -3.16 -13.84
C VAL A 177 1.19 -1.82 -13.58
N GLY A 178 0.67 -1.57 -12.38
CA GLY A 178 0.11 -0.28 -11.99
C GLY A 178 1.10 0.88 -12.10
N GLN A 179 2.40 0.61 -11.98
CA GLN A 179 3.47 1.60 -12.16
C GLN A 179 3.73 1.93 -13.65
N PHE A 180 3.19 1.13 -14.57
CA PHE A 180 3.40 1.23 -16.02
C PHE A 180 2.14 1.65 -16.78
N ALA A 181 1.14 2.21 -16.11
CA ALA A 181 -0.12 2.59 -16.76
C ALA A 181 0.08 3.56 -17.92
N GLU A 182 0.99 4.54 -17.78
CA GLU A 182 1.38 5.50 -18.80
C GLU A 182 2.08 4.79 -19.97
N ALA A 183 2.99 3.89 -19.68
CA ALA A 183 3.73 3.11 -20.65
C ALA A 183 2.84 2.11 -21.41
N LEU A 184 1.78 1.61 -20.77
CA LEU A 184 0.77 0.76 -21.41
C LEU A 184 -0.14 1.59 -22.32
N ALA A 185 -0.68 2.70 -21.81
CA ALA A 185 -1.59 3.56 -22.55
C ALA A 185 -0.92 4.22 -23.77
N GLY A 186 0.39 4.51 -23.69
CA GLY A 186 1.15 5.12 -24.76
C GLY A 186 1.73 4.14 -25.79
N ALA A 187 1.70 2.83 -25.55
CA ALA A 187 2.35 1.85 -26.40
C ALA A 187 1.70 1.79 -27.81
N THR A 188 2.50 2.07 -28.84
CA THR A 188 2.04 2.17 -30.22
C THR A 188 3.06 1.54 -31.15
N PRO A 189 2.64 0.64 -32.07
CA PRO A 189 3.57 0.04 -33.04
C PRO A 189 4.17 1.08 -33.98
N PRO A 190 5.37 0.83 -34.53
CA PRO A 190 6.01 1.72 -35.49
C PRO A 190 5.13 2.04 -36.69
N ALA A 191 5.27 3.26 -37.25
CA ALA A 191 4.39 3.83 -38.31
C ALA A 191 4.26 3.02 -39.61
N ALA A 192 5.19 2.11 -39.92
CA ALA A 192 5.15 1.27 -41.10
C ALA A 192 3.93 0.33 -41.16
N VAL A 193 3.27 0.07 -40.05
CA VAL A 193 2.05 -0.77 -39.93
C VAL A 193 0.76 0.06 -39.97
N ALA A 194 0.87 1.39 -39.83
CA ALA A 194 -0.27 2.33 -39.81
C ALA A 194 -0.92 2.57 -41.20
N GLY A 195 -0.51 1.86 -42.25
CA GLY A 195 -0.97 2.02 -43.63
C GLY A 195 -2.38 1.53 -43.98
N SER A 196 -3.18 1.11 -43.00
CA SER A 196 -4.60 0.79 -43.19
C SER A 196 -5.46 1.83 -42.47
N GLY A 197 -5.88 2.86 -43.18
CA GLY A 197 -7.01 3.79 -43.02
C GLY A 197 -7.87 3.86 -41.78
N GLY A 198 -7.38 3.45 -40.62
CA GLY A 198 -8.05 3.61 -39.32
C GLY A 198 -7.73 4.97 -38.71
N LYS A 199 -8.76 5.74 -38.37
CA LYS A 199 -8.66 6.97 -37.62
C LYS A 199 -7.73 6.74 -36.41
N GLN A 200 -6.68 7.53 -36.33
CA GLN A 200 -5.58 7.52 -35.37
C GLN A 200 -5.90 7.03 -33.96
N ALA A 201 -4.98 6.25 -33.39
CA ALA A 201 -4.96 5.99 -31.97
C ALA A 201 -5.20 7.30 -31.18
N ALA A 202 -6.13 7.24 -30.23
CA ALA A 202 -6.51 8.40 -29.42
C ALA A 202 -5.35 8.94 -28.57
N PHE A 203 -4.28 8.14 -28.41
CA PHE A 203 -3.10 8.45 -27.61
C PHE A 203 -1.82 7.98 -28.30
N ARG A 204 -0.77 8.77 -28.15
CA ARG A 204 0.60 8.39 -28.51
C ARG A 204 1.47 8.50 -27.29
N VAL A 205 2.56 7.74 -27.23
CA VAL A 205 3.59 7.87 -26.16
C VAL A 205 4.05 9.32 -25.99
N ALA A 206 4.20 10.07 -27.12
CA ALA A 206 4.57 11.47 -27.07
C ALA A 206 3.52 12.39 -26.40
N ASP A 207 2.26 11.93 -26.33
CA ASP A 207 1.14 12.67 -25.74
C ASP A 207 0.89 12.28 -24.27
N VAL A 208 1.68 11.36 -23.71
CA VAL A 208 1.53 10.85 -22.35
C VAL A 208 2.67 11.37 -21.46
N ARG A 209 2.30 12.00 -20.35
CA ARG A 209 3.27 12.42 -19.32
C ARG A 209 3.79 11.19 -18.59
N MET A 210 5.01 10.75 -18.92
CA MET A 210 5.64 9.56 -18.34
C MET A 210 6.10 9.74 -16.89
N GLN A 211 6.43 10.97 -16.49
CA GLN A 211 6.80 11.30 -15.11
C GLN A 211 5.60 11.86 -14.38
N ARG A 212 5.30 11.31 -13.24
CA ARG A 212 4.24 11.77 -12.34
C ARG A 212 4.76 11.91 -10.93
N PHE A 213 4.09 12.70 -10.13
CA PHE A 213 4.34 12.75 -8.69
C PHE A 213 3.93 11.41 -8.06
N ALA A 214 4.85 10.80 -7.34
CA ALA A 214 4.60 9.56 -6.61
C ALA A 214 4.39 9.87 -5.13
N LEU A 215 3.28 9.43 -4.58
CA LEU A 215 3.09 9.42 -3.13
C LEU A 215 3.99 8.32 -2.53
N ASP A 216 4.81 8.69 -1.54
CA ASP A 216 5.67 7.76 -0.85
C ASP A 216 4.84 6.67 -0.18
N ARG A 217 5.27 5.43 -0.35
CA ARG A 217 4.75 4.24 0.32
C ARG A 217 5.91 3.52 0.97
N GLY A 218 5.84 3.40 2.25
CA GLY A 218 6.85 2.76 3.04
C GLY A 218 6.28 2.32 4.38
N SER A 219 7.13 1.88 5.25
CA SER A 219 6.72 1.51 6.61
C SER A 219 7.93 1.31 7.50
N ASN A 220 7.71 1.37 8.82
CA ASN A 220 8.59 0.74 9.80
C ASN A 220 7.81 -0.32 10.57
N ALA A 221 8.50 -1.37 10.97
CA ALA A 221 7.96 -2.38 11.87
C ALA A 221 9.05 -2.92 12.79
N VAL A 222 8.69 -3.12 14.05
CA VAL A 222 9.54 -3.79 15.05
C VAL A 222 8.67 -4.74 15.84
N ALA A 223 9.05 -6.00 15.89
CA ALA A 223 8.48 -6.98 16.82
C ALA A 223 9.54 -7.39 17.82
N VAL A 224 9.23 -7.31 19.13
CA VAL A 224 10.12 -7.65 20.25
C VAL A 224 9.55 -8.86 20.98
N GLY A 225 10.37 -9.89 21.14
CA GLY A 225 9.98 -11.14 21.81
C GLY A 225 10.40 -11.22 23.28
N SER A 226 10.09 -12.37 23.89
CA SER A 226 10.23 -12.62 25.32
C SER A 226 11.62 -12.40 25.90
N GLU A 227 12.68 -12.57 25.10
CA GLU A 227 14.06 -12.37 25.55
C GLU A 227 14.46 -10.91 25.73
N ARG A 228 13.64 -9.98 25.17
CA ARG A 228 13.93 -8.54 25.19
C ARG A 228 12.80 -7.70 25.77
N SER A 229 11.57 -8.20 25.78
CA SER A 229 10.42 -7.46 26.29
C SER A 229 10.39 -7.41 27.82
N PHE A 230 9.88 -6.31 28.37
CA PHE A 230 9.83 -6.07 29.81
C PHE A 230 8.90 -7.05 30.56
N ASN A 231 7.91 -7.61 29.89
CA ASN A 231 6.90 -8.49 30.49
C ASN A 231 6.99 -9.95 30.01
N GLY A 232 8.02 -10.30 29.23
CA GLY A 232 8.19 -11.64 28.69
C GLY A 232 7.20 -12.04 27.60
N ARG A 233 6.34 -11.11 27.16
CA ARG A 233 5.37 -11.30 26.06
C ARG A 233 5.81 -10.55 24.83
N GLY A 234 5.21 -10.86 23.67
CA GLY A 234 5.52 -10.15 22.44
C GLY A 234 5.04 -8.70 22.46
N MET A 235 5.73 -7.86 21.71
CA MET A 235 5.34 -6.49 21.41
C MET A 235 5.49 -6.20 19.93
N LEU A 236 4.61 -5.38 19.37
CA LEU A 236 4.67 -4.97 17.95
C LEU A 236 4.50 -3.45 17.83
N LEU A 237 5.44 -2.82 17.16
CA LEU A 237 5.29 -1.50 16.56
C LEU A 237 4.89 -1.67 15.10
N ALA A 238 3.76 -1.09 14.70
CA ALA A 238 3.35 -0.91 13.30
C ALA A 238 3.33 0.58 12.96
N ASN A 239 4.06 0.95 11.94
CA ASN A 239 4.17 2.34 11.49
C ASN A 239 4.21 2.40 9.95
N PRO A 240 3.08 2.12 9.26
CA PRO A 240 2.98 2.30 7.82
C PRO A 240 3.06 3.77 7.43
N HIS A 241 3.80 4.05 6.36
CA HIS A 241 3.88 5.35 5.70
C HIS A 241 3.08 5.28 4.40
N PHE A 242 1.86 5.77 4.46
CA PHE A 242 0.91 5.68 3.37
C PHE A 242 0.26 7.04 3.08
N PRO A 243 -0.36 7.20 1.89
CA PRO A 243 -1.02 8.44 1.53
C PRO A 243 -2.09 8.88 2.54
N TRP A 244 -2.10 10.17 2.84
CA TRP A 244 -3.15 10.82 3.65
C TRP A 244 -4.35 11.20 2.79
N VAL A 245 -4.24 11.03 1.48
CA VAL A 245 -5.22 11.40 0.46
C VAL A 245 -5.45 10.23 -0.51
N GLY A 246 -6.60 10.22 -1.17
CA GLY A 246 -6.92 9.23 -2.21
C GLY A 246 -7.14 7.81 -1.71
N GLY A 247 -7.08 6.86 -2.62
CA GLY A 247 -7.56 5.49 -2.42
C GLY A 247 -6.65 4.56 -1.65
N MET A 248 -5.55 5.06 -1.06
CA MET A 248 -4.67 4.30 -0.16
C MET A 248 -4.71 4.83 1.28
N ARG A 249 -5.69 5.68 1.60
CA ARG A 249 -5.93 6.25 2.91
C ARG A 249 -6.48 5.19 3.87
N PHE A 250 -5.77 4.83 4.92
CA PHE A 250 -6.24 3.88 5.93
C PHE A 250 -7.51 4.35 6.65
N TYR A 251 -8.31 3.37 7.07
CA TYR A 251 -9.48 3.54 7.91
C TYR A 251 -9.40 2.60 9.11
N GLN A 252 -9.49 3.14 10.33
CA GLN A 252 -9.41 2.41 11.59
C GLN A 252 -10.78 1.86 11.98
N MET A 253 -10.83 0.58 12.41
CA MET A 253 -12.07 -0.08 12.85
C MET A 253 -11.78 -1.30 13.73
N HIS A 254 -12.81 -1.74 14.47
CA HIS A 254 -12.82 -2.99 15.24
C HIS A 254 -13.99 -3.85 14.76
N LEU A 255 -13.74 -5.13 14.49
CA LEU A 255 -14.65 -6.08 13.87
C LEU A 255 -14.88 -7.28 14.77
N THR A 256 -16.15 -7.61 15.06
CA THR A 256 -16.50 -8.71 15.95
C THR A 256 -17.63 -9.56 15.35
N ILE A 257 -17.37 -10.86 15.19
CA ILE A 257 -18.39 -11.92 15.05
C ILE A 257 -18.21 -12.84 16.27
N PRO A 258 -19.17 -12.89 17.22
CA PRO A 258 -19.01 -13.62 18.47
C PRO A 258 -18.57 -15.07 18.25
N GLY A 259 -17.50 -15.49 18.93
CA GLY A 259 -16.94 -16.85 18.82
C GLY A 259 -16.20 -17.17 17.51
N LYS A 260 -16.09 -16.21 16.56
CA LYS A 260 -15.49 -16.44 15.24
C LYS A 260 -14.41 -15.43 14.88
N LEU A 261 -14.61 -14.17 15.18
CA LEU A 261 -13.74 -13.05 14.81
C LEU A 261 -13.79 -11.97 15.88
N ASP A 262 -12.63 -11.50 16.33
CA ASP A 262 -12.51 -10.32 17.18
C ASP A 262 -11.16 -9.65 16.91
N VAL A 263 -11.16 -8.58 16.08
CA VAL A 263 -9.96 -8.00 15.51
C VAL A 263 -10.07 -6.49 15.37
N MET A 264 -9.04 -5.77 15.81
CA MET A 264 -8.96 -4.31 15.69
C MET A 264 -7.73 -3.89 14.90
N GLY A 265 -7.86 -2.81 14.14
CA GLY A 265 -6.75 -2.27 13.37
C GLY A 265 -7.20 -1.32 12.28
N ALA A 266 -6.52 -1.35 11.14
CA ALA A 266 -6.86 -0.52 10.00
C ALA A 266 -6.89 -1.31 8.69
N ALA A 267 -7.70 -0.81 7.76
CA ALA A 267 -7.85 -1.36 6.41
C ALA A 267 -7.78 -0.26 5.35
N LEU A 268 -7.40 -0.65 4.14
CA LEU A 268 -7.48 0.22 2.97
C LEU A 268 -8.93 0.32 2.46
N PRO A 269 -9.29 1.40 1.72
CA PRO A 269 -10.65 1.65 1.26
C PRO A 269 -11.25 0.48 0.48
N GLY A 270 -12.49 0.13 0.79
CA GLY A 270 -13.23 -0.94 0.11
C GLY A 270 -12.91 -2.36 0.57
N LEU A 271 -11.98 -2.54 1.52
CA LEU A 271 -11.67 -3.85 2.09
C LEU A 271 -12.49 -4.11 3.36
N PRO A 272 -13.29 -5.19 3.42
CA PRO A 272 -14.14 -5.51 4.56
C PRO A 272 -13.42 -6.34 5.65
N MET A 273 -12.13 -6.11 5.86
CA MET A 273 -11.29 -6.85 6.82
C MET A 273 -10.07 -6.03 7.21
N ILE A 274 -9.39 -6.38 8.30
CA ILE A 274 -8.23 -5.67 8.82
C ILE A 274 -6.96 -6.11 8.07
N ASN A 275 -6.21 -5.14 7.53
CA ASN A 275 -4.90 -5.38 6.93
C ASN A 275 -3.78 -5.39 7.97
N ILE A 276 -3.76 -4.41 8.85
CA ILE A 276 -2.78 -4.23 9.92
C ILE A 276 -3.54 -4.10 11.23
N GLY A 277 -3.22 -4.92 12.23
CA GLY A 277 -3.98 -4.89 13.46
C GLY A 277 -3.54 -5.92 14.50
N PHE A 278 -4.46 -6.26 15.39
CA PHE A 278 -4.27 -7.21 16.47
C PHE A 278 -5.60 -7.86 16.85
N ASN A 279 -5.50 -9.04 17.44
CA ASN A 279 -6.59 -9.75 18.08
C ASN A 279 -6.22 -10.14 19.51
N GLN A 280 -6.93 -11.06 20.13
CA GLN A 280 -6.69 -11.51 21.49
C GLN A 280 -5.28 -12.07 21.73
N HIS A 281 -4.64 -12.67 20.71
CA HIS A 281 -3.44 -13.50 20.84
C HIS A 281 -2.22 -12.98 20.07
N LEU A 282 -2.42 -12.18 19.05
CA LEU A 282 -1.34 -11.73 18.18
C LEU A 282 -1.60 -10.34 17.60
N ALA A 283 -0.51 -9.64 17.30
CA ALA A 283 -0.51 -8.39 16.54
C ALA A 283 0.35 -8.57 15.29
N TRP A 284 -0.06 -7.93 14.17
CA TRP A 284 0.69 -7.98 12.93
C TRP A 284 0.68 -6.65 12.19
N THR A 285 1.64 -6.51 11.31
CA THR A 285 1.77 -5.38 10.40
C THR A 285 2.41 -5.81 9.09
N HIS A 286 2.28 -4.94 8.11
CA HIS A 286 2.96 -5.06 6.82
C HIS A 286 3.96 -3.93 6.61
N THR A 287 5.04 -4.23 5.88
CA THR A 287 5.94 -3.21 5.31
C THR A 287 6.06 -3.46 3.82
N VAL A 288 6.06 -2.42 3.00
CA VAL A 288 6.33 -2.57 1.56
C VAL A 288 7.66 -3.30 1.39
N ASP A 289 7.67 -4.37 0.60
CA ASP A 289 8.86 -5.18 0.36
C ASP A 289 9.74 -4.60 -0.76
N SER A 290 10.92 -5.17 -0.92
CA SER A 290 11.86 -4.84 -2.00
C SER A 290 11.85 -5.88 -3.12
N SER A 291 11.00 -6.89 -3.01
CA SER A 291 10.87 -7.97 -3.99
C SER A 291 10.36 -7.44 -5.33
N LYS A 292 10.68 -8.15 -6.39
CA LYS A 292 10.17 -7.82 -7.73
C LYS A 292 8.96 -8.70 -8.04
N HIS A 293 7.80 -8.07 -8.20
CA HIS A 293 6.53 -8.77 -8.46
C HIS A 293 6.23 -8.95 -9.94
N PHE A 294 7.10 -8.41 -10.79
CA PHE A 294 6.99 -8.48 -12.24
C PHE A 294 8.35 -8.64 -12.91
N THR A 295 8.35 -9.10 -14.15
CA THR A 295 9.48 -9.01 -15.06
C THR A 295 9.01 -8.46 -16.40
N LEU A 296 9.94 -7.83 -17.11
CA LEU A 296 9.76 -7.48 -18.51
C LEU A 296 10.32 -8.61 -19.40
N TYR A 297 9.79 -8.70 -20.61
CA TYR A 297 10.32 -9.57 -21.67
C TYR A 297 10.62 -8.73 -22.88
N ARG A 298 11.88 -8.75 -23.35
CA ARG A 298 12.26 -8.16 -24.62
C ARG A 298 11.88 -9.12 -25.73
N LEU A 299 10.89 -8.75 -26.52
CA LEU A 299 10.43 -9.52 -27.67
C LEU A 299 11.27 -9.15 -28.88
N GLN A 300 11.84 -10.13 -29.55
CA GLN A 300 12.40 -9.95 -30.90
C GLN A 300 11.24 -9.94 -31.90
N LEU A 301 11.10 -8.89 -32.72
CA LEU A 301 9.98 -8.74 -33.63
C LEU A 301 10.23 -9.45 -34.97
N ASP A 302 9.13 -9.82 -35.64
CA ASP A 302 9.17 -10.31 -36.99
C ASP A 302 9.57 -9.15 -37.95
N PRO A 303 10.63 -9.28 -38.76
CA PRO A 303 11.06 -8.19 -39.62
C PRO A 303 10.02 -7.71 -40.63
N LYS A 304 8.97 -8.52 -40.90
CA LYS A 304 7.90 -8.20 -41.82
C LYS A 304 6.71 -7.51 -41.20
N ASP A 305 6.52 -7.69 -39.86
CA ASP A 305 5.38 -7.16 -39.12
C ASP A 305 5.74 -6.90 -37.64
N PRO A 306 5.95 -5.65 -37.22
CA PRO A 306 6.30 -5.32 -35.81
C PRO A 306 5.15 -5.52 -34.81
N THR A 307 4.00 -6.02 -35.26
CA THR A 307 2.94 -6.54 -34.36
C THR A 307 2.99 -8.05 -34.16
N ARG A 308 4.09 -8.67 -34.62
CA ARG A 308 4.40 -10.09 -34.43
C ARG A 308 5.76 -10.24 -33.77
N TYR A 309 5.93 -11.26 -32.97
CA TYR A 309 7.21 -11.52 -32.28
C TYR A 309 7.67 -12.97 -32.51
N LEU A 310 8.96 -13.18 -32.42
CA LEU A 310 9.59 -14.49 -32.54
C LEU A 310 9.68 -15.17 -31.18
N LEU A 311 9.27 -16.44 -31.12
CA LEU A 311 9.46 -17.31 -29.97
C LEU A 311 9.94 -18.67 -30.44
N ASP A 312 11.12 -19.11 -30.03
CA ASP A 312 11.76 -20.34 -30.49
C ASP A 312 11.77 -20.45 -32.01
N GLY A 313 12.07 -19.33 -32.70
CA GLY A 313 12.10 -19.21 -34.13
C GLY A 313 10.74 -19.16 -34.83
N LYS A 314 9.62 -19.19 -34.09
CA LYS A 314 8.27 -19.10 -34.68
C LYS A 314 7.72 -17.69 -34.55
N SER A 315 7.15 -17.16 -35.63
CA SER A 315 6.46 -15.87 -35.62
C SER A 315 5.03 -16.00 -35.07
N LEU A 316 4.78 -15.32 -33.95
CA LEU A 316 3.49 -15.31 -33.25
C LEU A 316 2.86 -13.91 -33.32
N PRO A 317 1.55 -13.77 -33.55
CA PRO A 317 0.88 -12.48 -33.51
C PRO A 317 0.73 -11.98 -32.08
N MET A 318 0.85 -10.68 -31.89
CA MET A 318 0.39 -10.03 -30.63
C MET A 318 -1.15 -10.03 -30.61
N HIS A 319 -1.71 -10.26 -29.45
CA HIS A 319 -3.15 -10.10 -29.24
C HIS A 319 -3.49 -8.60 -29.21
N LYS A 320 -4.57 -8.22 -29.92
CA LYS A 320 -5.08 -6.84 -29.97
C LYS A 320 -6.37 -6.75 -29.17
N GLN A 321 -6.42 -5.80 -28.26
CA GLN A 321 -7.62 -5.49 -27.49
C GLN A 321 -8.01 -4.03 -27.71
N THR A 322 -9.25 -3.80 -28.17
CA THR A 322 -9.79 -2.45 -28.30
C THR A 322 -10.47 -2.04 -26.98
N LEU A 323 -9.99 -0.98 -26.38
CA LEU A 323 -10.57 -0.35 -25.21
C LEU A 323 -11.37 0.87 -25.64
N THR A 324 -12.49 1.15 -24.96
CA THR A 324 -13.32 2.34 -25.21
C THR A 324 -13.49 3.10 -23.90
N VAL A 325 -13.21 4.39 -23.91
CA VAL A 325 -13.37 5.30 -22.78
C VAL A 325 -14.20 6.51 -23.19
N ASP A 326 -14.96 7.03 -22.25
CA ASP A 326 -15.85 8.18 -22.43
C ASP A 326 -15.14 9.46 -21.96
N LEU A 327 -15.01 10.44 -22.87
CA LEU A 327 -14.34 11.71 -22.61
C LEU A 327 -15.35 12.87 -22.60
N LYS A 328 -15.43 13.58 -21.48
CA LYS A 328 -16.21 14.83 -21.38
C LYS A 328 -15.55 15.89 -22.28
N GLN A 329 -16.36 16.51 -23.12
CA GLN A 329 -15.92 17.57 -24.02
C GLN A 329 -16.08 18.96 -23.34
N PRO A 330 -15.46 20.02 -23.87
CA PRO A 330 -15.60 21.36 -23.33
C PRO A 330 -17.04 21.91 -23.32
N ASP A 331 -17.88 21.44 -24.23
CA ASP A 331 -19.31 21.79 -24.30
C ASP A 331 -20.20 20.96 -23.32
N GLY A 332 -19.59 20.09 -22.52
CA GLY A 332 -20.29 19.22 -21.57
C GLY A 332 -20.79 17.90 -22.17
N SER A 333 -20.74 17.72 -23.49
CA SER A 333 -21.09 16.45 -24.13
C SER A 333 -20.07 15.36 -23.81
N VAL A 334 -20.46 14.09 -24.00
CA VAL A 334 -19.55 12.95 -23.79
C VAL A 334 -19.30 12.25 -25.12
N LYS A 335 -18.02 12.05 -25.46
CA LYS A 335 -17.59 11.35 -26.66
C LYS A 335 -16.82 10.09 -26.31
N SER A 336 -17.28 8.94 -26.82
CA SER A 336 -16.54 7.68 -26.71
C SER A 336 -15.35 7.66 -27.67
N VAL A 337 -14.19 7.26 -27.18
CA VAL A 337 -12.95 7.16 -27.93
C VAL A 337 -12.38 5.77 -27.73
N SER A 338 -11.95 5.13 -28.85
CA SER A 338 -11.35 3.80 -28.83
C SER A 338 -9.84 3.87 -28.93
N HIS A 339 -9.15 2.99 -28.18
CA HIS A 339 -7.71 2.82 -28.18
C HIS A 339 -7.37 1.34 -28.27
N VAL A 340 -6.30 0.97 -28.99
CA VAL A 340 -5.86 -0.41 -29.14
C VAL A 340 -4.63 -0.65 -28.29
N VAL A 341 -4.71 -1.61 -27.38
CA VAL A 341 -3.58 -2.14 -26.63
C VAL A 341 -3.17 -3.51 -27.16
N TYR A 342 -1.90 -3.82 -27.02
CA TYR A 342 -1.33 -5.07 -27.53
C TYR A 342 -0.78 -5.88 -26.35
N SER A 343 -0.78 -7.20 -26.50
CA SER A 343 -0.16 -8.11 -25.54
C SER A 343 0.50 -9.30 -26.24
N SER A 344 1.57 -9.81 -25.63
CA SER A 344 2.16 -11.11 -25.97
C SER A 344 1.61 -12.17 -25.01
N GLN A 345 2.12 -13.40 -25.13
CA GLN A 345 1.84 -14.46 -24.14
C GLN A 345 2.36 -14.14 -22.74
N PHE A 346 3.27 -13.17 -22.59
CA PHE A 346 3.83 -12.77 -21.30
C PHE A 346 3.00 -11.67 -20.61
N GLY A 347 2.19 -10.91 -21.36
CA GLY A 347 1.36 -9.83 -20.84
C GLY A 347 1.31 -8.62 -21.77
N PRO A 348 0.87 -7.44 -21.29
CA PRO A 348 0.71 -6.24 -22.11
C PRO A 348 2.05 -5.71 -22.63
N ILE A 349 2.01 -5.11 -23.83
CA ILE A 349 3.14 -4.34 -24.35
C ILE A 349 3.17 -3.00 -23.65
N VAL A 350 4.36 -2.62 -23.18
CA VAL A 350 4.64 -1.33 -22.54
C VAL A 350 5.74 -0.62 -23.34
N GLN A 351 5.62 0.70 -23.45
CA GLN A 351 6.59 1.54 -24.15
C GLN A 351 6.98 2.73 -23.29
N TRP A 352 8.28 2.88 -23.03
CA TRP A 352 8.86 3.99 -22.29
C TRP A 352 9.97 4.62 -23.13
N PRO A 353 9.75 5.78 -23.74
CA PRO A 353 10.69 6.40 -24.66
C PRO A 353 12.12 6.49 -24.10
N GLY A 354 13.09 6.01 -24.88
CA GLY A 354 14.50 5.99 -24.50
C GLY A 354 14.91 4.94 -23.48
N LYS A 355 13.96 4.11 -23.00
CA LYS A 355 14.23 3.01 -22.07
C LYS A 355 13.66 1.68 -22.55
N LEU A 356 12.42 1.66 -22.98
CA LEU A 356 11.66 0.50 -23.46
C LEU A 356 10.97 0.87 -24.76
N ASP A 357 11.73 1.08 -25.82
CA ASP A 357 11.20 1.52 -27.10
C ASP A 357 10.54 0.35 -27.85
N TRP A 358 9.39 0.61 -28.47
CA TRP A 358 8.81 -0.27 -29.46
C TRP A 358 9.25 0.22 -30.85
N ASP A 359 10.24 -0.45 -31.42
CA ASP A 359 10.81 -0.15 -32.74
C ASP A 359 10.53 -1.29 -33.74
N ASN A 360 11.25 -1.35 -34.84
CA ASN A 360 11.12 -2.42 -35.84
C ASN A 360 11.84 -3.72 -35.47
N GLN A 361 12.60 -3.74 -34.38
CA GLN A 361 13.40 -4.90 -33.95
C GLN A 361 12.88 -5.47 -32.62
N TYR A 362 12.46 -4.61 -31.68
CA TYR A 362 12.10 -5.01 -30.33
C TYR A 362 10.83 -4.32 -29.85
N ALA A 363 10.12 -5.01 -28.96
CA ALA A 363 9.09 -4.49 -28.08
C ALA A 363 9.25 -5.10 -26.70
N TYR A 364 8.59 -4.52 -25.68
CA TYR A 364 8.68 -5.01 -24.32
C TYR A 364 7.31 -5.40 -23.79
N SER A 365 7.21 -6.62 -23.26
CA SER A 365 6.01 -7.14 -22.62
C SER A 365 6.22 -7.24 -21.13
N LEU A 366 5.24 -6.85 -20.32
CA LEU A 366 5.31 -6.90 -18.86
C LEU A 366 4.49 -8.08 -18.34
N ARG A 367 5.10 -8.94 -17.52
CA ARG A 367 4.42 -10.01 -16.79
C ARG A 367 4.41 -9.69 -15.30
N ASP A 368 3.22 -9.55 -14.73
CA ASP A 368 2.98 -9.24 -13.32
C ASP A 368 2.36 -10.45 -12.61
N ALA A 369 2.98 -10.90 -11.54
CA ALA A 369 2.54 -12.07 -10.78
C ALA A 369 1.22 -11.82 -10.04
N ASN A 370 0.92 -10.58 -9.68
CA ASN A 370 -0.29 -10.21 -8.97
C ASN A 370 -1.53 -10.06 -9.87
N LEU A 371 -1.39 -10.09 -11.20
CA LEU A 371 -2.55 -10.12 -12.09
C LEU A 371 -3.40 -11.39 -11.91
N ASP A 372 -2.75 -12.51 -11.55
CA ASP A 372 -3.37 -13.81 -11.31
C ASP A 372 -3.57 -14.11 -9.81
N ASN A 373 -3.34 -13.14 -8.92
CA ASN A 373 -3.53 -13.29 -7.48
C ASN A 373 -4.97 -12.97 -7.08
N ASP A 374 -5.81 -13.98 -6.99
CA ASP A 374 -7.22 -13.86 -6.53
C ASP A 374 -7.41 -14.20 -5.05
N ARG A 375 -6.32 -14.47 -4.30
CA ARG A 375 -6.31 -15.01 -2.93
C ARG A 375 -6.16 -13.96 -1.83
N VAL A 376 -5.89 -12.70 -2.16
CA VAL A 376 -5.54 -11.65 -1.18
C VAL A 376 -6.62 -11.41 -0.12
N LEU A 377 -7.89 -11.42 -0.49
CA LEU A 377 -9.00 -11.23 0.47
C LEU A 377 -9.13 -12.42 1.42
N GLN A 378 -9.02 -13.64 0.90
CA GLN A 378 -8.99 -14.86 1.69
C GLN A 378 -7.79 -14.85 2.66
N GLN A 379 -6.64 -14.36 2.20
CA GLN A 379 -5.42 -14.26 2.99
C GLN A 379 -5.64 -13.36 4.22
N TRP A 380 -6.08 -12.12 4.04
CA TRP A 380 -6.31 -11.24 5.17
C TRP A 380 -7.43 -11.72 6.08
N TYR A 381 -8.49 -12.31 5.52
CA TYR A 381 -9.56 -12.89 6.33
C TYR A 381 -9.06 -14.05 7.21
N ALA A 382 -8.21 -14.93 6.67
CA ALA A 382 -7.58 -15.99 7.43
C ALA A 382 -6.66 -15.47 8.53
N MET A 383 -5.84 -14.46 8.22
CA MET A 383 -4.98 -13.78 9.20
C MET A 383 -5.78 -13.14 10.34
N ASN A 384 -6.91 -12.50 10.04
CA ASN A 384 -7.79 -11.89 11.06
C ASN A 384 -8.36 -12.93 12.04
N ARG A 385 -8.54 -14.17 11.62
CA ARG A 385 -9.12 -15.25 12.41
C ARG A 385 -8.10 -16.11 13.13
N ALA A 386 -6.81 -15.97 12.84
CA ALA A 386 -5.78 -16.79 13.43
C ALA A 386 -5.74 -16.65 14.96
N GLY A 387 -5.88 -17.75 15.69
CA GLY A 387 -5.85 -17.80 17.15
C GLY A 387 -4.44 -17.98 17.73
N SER A 388 -3.42 -18.15 16.90
CA SER A 388 -2.03 -18.30 17.29
C SER A 388 -1.07 -17.87 16.17
N LEU A 389 0.18 -17.55 16.54
CA LEU A 389 1.21 -17.22 15.55
C LEU A 389 1.48 -18.38 14.58
N LYS A 390 1.33 -19.62 15.05
CA LYS A 390 1.46 -20.81 14.21
C LYS A 390 0.36 -20.90 13.15
N GLU A 391 -0.90 -20.68 13.53
CA GLU A 391 -2.02 -20.65 12.57
C GLU A 391 -1.88 -19.48 11.60
N PHE A 392 -1.46 -18.32 12.10
CA PHE A 392 -1.18 -17.15 11.29
C PHE A 392 -0.13 -17.44 10.22
N GLN A 393 1.03 -17.99 10.60
CA GLN A 393 2.10 -18.39 9.67
C GLN A 393 1.60 -19.45 8.67
N ALA A 394 0.89 -20.47 9.14
CA ALA A 394 0.35 -21.53 8.28
C ALA A 394 -0.61 -20.96 7.22
N SER A 395 -1.48 -20.03 7.60
CA SER A 395 -2.41 -19.39 6.66
C SER A 395 -1.69 -18.64 5.53
N VAL A 396 -0.56 -17.98 5.84
CA VAL A 396 0.22 -17.27 4.81
C VAL A 396 0.96 -18.25 3.90
N HIS A 397 1.42 -19.36 4.43
CA HIS A 397 2.04 -20.44 3.66
C HIS A 397 1.06 -21.10 2.68
N GLU A 398 -0.14 -21.45 3.17
CA GLU A 398 -1.12 -22.21 2.40
C GLU A 398 -1.80 -21.36 1.32
N ILE A 399 -2.14 -20.11 1.64
CA ILE A 399 -2.91 -19.25 0.75
C ILE A 399 -1.98 -18.46 -0.18
N GLN A 400 -0.85 -17.99 0.33
CA GLN A 400 0.16 -17.21 -0.40
C GLN A 400 -0.48 -16.07 -1.24
N GLY A 401 -1.36 -15.28 -0.58
CA GLY A 401 -2.13 -14.20 -1.21
C GLY A 401 -1.56 -12.80 -0.96
N ILE A 402 -0.51 -12.64 -0.15
CA ILE A 402 0.10 -11.33 0.14
C ILE A 402 0.76 -10.77 -1.11
N PRO A 403 0.37 -9.54 -1.57
CA PRO A 403 0.77 -9.09 -2.90
C PRO A 403 2.20 -8.56 -3.02
N TRP A 404 2.60 -7.56 -2.20
CA TRP A 404 3.85 -6.81 -2.35
C TRP A 404 4.34 -6.23 -1.01
N VAL A 405 4.08 -6.95 0.07
CA VAL A 405 4.49 -6.51 1.42
C VAL A 405 5.09 -7.66 2.22
N ASN A 406 6.03 -7.33 3.10
CA ASN A 406 6.46 -8.21 4.18
C ASN A 406 5.38 -8.27 5.26
N THR A 407 5.42 -9.29 6.09
CA THR A 407 4.58 -9.45 7.27
C THR A 407 5.45 -9.61 8.51
N LEU A 408 5.21 -8.78 9.53
CA LEU A 408 5.80 -8.95 10.85
C LEU A 408 4.69 -9.18 11.87
N ALA A 409 4.94 -10.06 12.84
CA ALA A 409 3.97 -10.35 13.90
C ALA A 409 4.68 -10.62 15.23
N ALA A 410 3.92 -10.43 16.33
CA ALA A 410 4.30 -10.83 17.68
C ALA A 410 3.08 -11.42 18.40
N ASP A 411 3.28 -12.43 19.25
CA ASP A 411 2.20 -13.08 19.98
C ASP A 411 2.29 -12.90 21.51
N ASP A 412 1.25 -13.32 22.21
CA ASP A 412 1.15 -13.29 23.65
C ASP A 412 2.10 -14.28 24.36
N GLN A 413 2.74 -15.21 23.60
CA GLN A 413 3.73 -16.17 24.09
C GLN A 413 5.18 -15.67 23.96
N GLY A 414 5.37 -14.44 23.46
CA GLY A 414 6.68 -13.82 23.32
C GLY A 414 7.49 -14.29 22.12
N GLN A 415 6.83 -14.81 21.10
CA GLN A 415 7.46 -15.10 19.80
C GLN A 415 7.29 -13.92 18.84
N THR A 416 8.27 -13.75 17.94
CA THR A 416 8.20 -12.76 16.85
C THR A 416 8.47 -13.43 15.53
N LEU A 417 7.80 -12.96 14.48
CA LEU A 417 7.85 -13.52 13.15
C LEU A 417 8.12 -12.43 12.12
N TYR A 418 9.04 -12.68 11.21
CA TYR A 418 9.21 -11.96 9.96
C TYR A 418 8.97 -12.91 8.79
N MET A 419 8.21 -12.47 7.79
CA MET A 419 7.97 -13.20 6.55
C MET A 419 8.00 -12.23 5.36
N ASN A 420 8.68 -12.64 4.29
CA ASN A 420 8.51 -12.07 2.96
C ASN A 420 7.93 -13.17 2.05
N LEU A 421 6.67 -13.56 2.32
CA LEU A 421 5.92 -14.57 1.56
C LEU A 421 4.93 -13.90 0.60
N SER A 422 5.39 -12.84 -0.05
CA SER A 422 4.62 -12.16 -1.09
C SER A 422 4.66 -12.93 -2.42
N VAL A 423 3.80 -12.52 -3.35
CA VAL A 423 3.69 -13.14 -4.69
C VAL A 423 4.86 -12.72 -5.56
N VAL A 424 5.91 -13.55 -5.68
CA VAL A 424 7.17 -13.24 -6.39
C VAL A 424 7.37 -14.20 -7.57
N PRO A 425 7.70 -13.71 -8.79
CA PRO A 425 8.02 -14.53 -9.96
C PRO A 425 9.11 -15.56 -9.70
N ASN A 426 8.90 -16.82 -10.07
CA ASN A 426 9.86 -17.89 -9.91
C ASN A 426 10.95 -17.82 -11.00
N VAL A 427 11.95 -17.00 -10.75
CA VAL A 427 13.12 -16.81 -11.63
C VAL A 427 14.37 -16.96 -10.79
N SER A 428 15.06 -18.08 -10.93
CA SER A 428 16.26 -18.37 -10.17
C SER A 428 17.43 -17.46 -10.54
N ARG A 429 18.46 -17.43 -9.69
CA ARG A 429 19.71 -16.69 -9.95
C ARG A 429 20.38 -17.16 -11.25
N GLU A 430 20.37 -18.46 -11.50
CA GLU A 430 20.93 -19.09 -12.70
C GLU A 430 20.15 -18.69 -13.95
N LYS A 431 18.81 -18.69 -13.87
CA LYS A 431 17.95 -18.25 -14.97
C LYS A 431 18.14 -16.76 -15.26
N LEU A 432 18.30 -15.93 -14.24
CA LEU A 432 18.65 -14.51 -14.42
C LEU A 432 19.97 -14.35 -15.18
N ALA A 433 21.00 -15.09 -14.79
CA ALA A 433 22.31 -15.02 -15.45
C ALA A 433 22.27 -15.43 -16.92
N GLN A 434 21.39 -16.37 -17.28
CA GLN A 434 21.24 -16.87 -18.64
C GLN A 434 20.29 -16.02 -19.52
N CYS A 435 19.25 -15.44 -18.92
CA CYS A 435 18.12 -14.89 -19.64
C CYS A 435 17.98 -13.36 -19.52
N SER A 436 18.64 -12.70 -18.56
CA SER A 436 18.47 -11.26 -18.40
C SER A 436 19.28 -10.45 -19.41
N ASP A 437 18.74 -9.31 -19.79
CA ASP A 437 19.47 -8.33 -20.60
C ASP A 437 20.44 -7.54 -19.71
N PRO A 438 21.77 -7.73 -19.85
CA PRO A 438 22.76 -7.11 -18.99
C PRO A 438 22.81 -5.58 -19.10
N ARG A 439 22.18 -4.99 -20.11
CA ARG A 439 22.15 -3.53 -20.34
C ARG A 439 21.18 -2.80 -19.42
N ILE A 440 20.20 -3.49 -18.83
CA ILE A 440 19.08 -2.90 -18.09
C ILE A 440 19.17 -3.29 -16.62
N GLY A 441 20.19 -3.38 -15.97
CA GLY A 441 20.40 -3.59 -14.53
C GLY A 441 19.25 -4.24 -13.71
N LEU A 442 19.49 -4.51 -12.44
CA LEU A 442 18.53 -5.20 -11.55
C LEU A 442 17.34 -4.33 -11.09
N GLN A 443 17.28 -3.05 -11.46
CA GLN A 443 16.13 -2.20 -11.11
C GLN A 443 14.90 -2.57 -11.95
N MET A 444 15.12 -2.91 -13.23
CA MET A 444 14.10 -3.39 -14.15
C MET A 444 14.59 -4.70 -14.77
N ILE A 445 14.10 -5.84 -14.29
CA ILE A 445 14.52 -7.15 -14.79
C ILE A 445 13.85 -7.41 -16.14
N VAL A 446 14.68 -7.51 -17.18
CA VAL A 446 14.23 -7.79 -18.55
C VAL A 446 14.81 -9.14 -18.98
N LEU A 447 13.91 -10.08 -19.29
CA LEU A 447 14.25 -11.43 -19.74
C LEU A 447 14.16 -11.51 -21.28
N ASP A 448 14.82 -12.52 -21.87
CA ASP A 448 14.73 -12.80 -23.30
C ASP A 448 13.36 -13.39 -23.65
N GLY A 449 12.53 -12.62 -24.32
CA GLY A 449 11.19 -13.02 -24.76
C GLY A 449 11.17 -13.81 -26.07
N SER A 450 12.33 -14.05 -26.71
CA SER A 450 12.44 -14.89 -27.90
C SER A 450 12.70 -16.38 -27.58
N ASN A 451 13.00 -16.69 -26.33
CA ASN A 451 13.33 -18.03 -25.84
C ASN A 451 12.34 -18.49 -24.76
N SER A 452 11.60 -19.56 -25.02
CA SER A 452 10.63 -20.09 -24.04
C SER A 452 11.25 -20.62 -22.74
N ALA A 453 12.54 -21.02 -22.76
CA ALA A 453 13.27 -21.42 -21.55
C ALA A 453 13.47 -20.29 -20.56
N CYS A 454 13.34 -19.02 -21.01
CA CYS A 454 13.42 -17.83 -20.16
C CYS A 454 12.08 -17.45 -19.49
N ALA A 455 11.00 -18.19 -19.72
CA ALA A 455 9.76 -18.03 -18.99
C ALA A 455 9.93 -18.39 -17.49
N TRP A 456 9.05 -17.86 -16.63
CA TRP A 456 9.05 -18.21 -15.21
C TRP A 456 8.90 -19.71 -14.99
N ASP A 457 9.65 -20.26 -14.05
CA ASP A 457 9.57 -21.66 -13.69
C ASP A 457 8.26 -21.97 -12.97
N ILE A 458 7.79 -23.22 -13.17
CA ILE A 458 6.58 -23.73 -12.51
C ILE A 458 7.03 -24.58 -11.34
N ASP A 459 6.61 -24.17 -10.13
CA ASP A 459 6.74 -24.97 -8.93
C ASP A 459 5.37 -25.59 -8.59
N PRO A 460 5.23 -26.91 -8.53
CA PRO A 460 3.96 -27.55 -8.22
C PRO A 460 3.49 -27.34 -6.76
N GLN A 461 4.37 -26.87 -5.88
CA GLN A 461 4.05 -26.54 -4.49
C GLN A 461 3.60 -25.08 -4.30
N ALA A 462 3.78 -24.24 -5.32
CA ALA A 462 3.34 -22.85 -5.26
C ALA A 462 1.81 -22.74 -5.41
N ALA A 463 1.20 -21.82 -4.68
CA ALA A 463 -0.25 -21.57 -4.76
C ALA A 463 -0.72 -21.05 -6.13
N GLN A 464 0.22 -20.57 -6.96
CA GLN A 464 -0.04 -20.03 -8.29
C GLN A 464 1.08 -20.43 -9.25
N LYS A 465 0.74 -20.64 -10.51
CA LYS A 465 1.71 -20.92 -11.56
C LYS A 465 2.72 -19.78 -11.75
N GLY A 466 4.02 -20.11 -11.78
CA GLY A 466 5.08 -19.17 -12.13
C GLY A 466 5.56 -18.29 -10.96
N ILE A 467 5.10 -18.52 -9.74
CA ILE A 467 5.66 -17.88 -8.54
C ILE A 467 6.49 -18.88 -7.73
N TYR A 468 7.34 -18.37 -6.85
CA TYR A 468 8.03 -19.21 -5.86
C TYR A 468 7.03 -19.82 -4.89
N ALA A 469 7.25 -21.08 -4.49
CA ALA A 469 6.54 -21.68 -3.36
C ALA A 469 6.94 -20.99 -2.04
N ALA A 470 6.03 -20.93 -1.07
CA ALA A 470 6.23 -20.23 0.20
C ALA A 470 7.49 -20.70 0.96
N ASP A 471 7.82 -21.99 0.92
CA ASP A 471 9.00 -22.57 1.57
C ASP A 471 10.34 -22.03 1.03
N LYS A 472 10.35 -21.45 -0.17
CA LYS A 472 11.53 -20.88 -0.82
C LYS A 472 11.71 -19.40 -0.55
N LEU A 473 10.83 -18.80 0.21
CA LEU A 473 10.80 -17.36 0.51
C LEU A 473 11.33 -17.07 1.91
N PRO A 474 11.89 -15.87 2.16
CA PRO A 474 12.48 -15.51 3.45
C PRO A 474 11.49 -15.51 4.59
N GLN A 475 11.83 -16.18 5.68
CA GLN A 475 11.07 -16.13 6.93
C GLN A 475 11.99 -16.34 8.13
N LEU A 476 11.62 -15.79 9.28
CA LEU A 476 12.44 -15.81 10.49
C LEU A 476 11.55 -15.75 11.73
N LEU A 477 11.64 -16.79 12.58
CA LEU A 477 11.01 -16.86 13.89
C LEU A 477 12.05 -16.58 14.97
N ARG A 478 11.78 -15.63 15.88
CA ARG A 478 12.72 -15.19 16.92
C ARG A 478 12.03 -15.02 18.27
N LYS A 479 12.85 -14.94 19.34
CA LYS A 479 12.42 -14.54 20.69
C LYS A 479 13.08 -13.26 21.17
N ASP A 480 14.08 -12.75 20.45
CA ASP A 480 14.70 -11.44 20.72
C ASP A 480 13.92 -10.33 20.00
N PHE A 481 14.12 -10.14 18.69
CA PHE A 481 13.38 -9.19 17.89
C PHE A 481 13.45 -9.52 16.39
N VAL A 482 12.55 -8.93 15.61
CA VAL A 482 12.67 -8.73 14.18
C VAL A 482 12.29 -7.29 13.83
N GLN A 483 12.93 -6.71 12.80
CA GLN A 483 12.66 -5.35 12.35
C GLN A 483 12.62 -5.27 10.82
N HIS A 484 11.92 -4.26 10.29
CA HIS A 484 11.95 -3.97 8.87
C HIS A 484 11.58 -2.50 8.58
N SER A 485 12.30 -1.88 7.63
CA SER A 485 12.05 -0.49 7.21
C SER A 485 12.12 -0.33 5.67
N ASN A 486 11.60 -1.31 4.94
CA ASN A 486 11.52 -1.42 3.47
C ASN A 486 12.84 -1.79 2.76
N ASP A 487 13.81 -2.29 3.48
CA ASP A 487 15.02 -2.87 2.92
C ASP A 487 14.75 -4.29 2.39
N SER A 488 15.81 -5.01 2.01
CA SER A 488 15.71 -6.43 1.73
C SER A 488 15.50 -7.24 3.03
N ALA A 489 15.12 -8.50 2.93
CA ALA A 489 14.96 -9.40 4.07
C ALA A 489 16.28 -9.62 4.85
N TRP A 490 17.42 -9.30 4.27
CA TRP A 490 18.77 -9.64 4.71
C TRP A 490 19.00 -9.45 6.20
N LEU A 491 18.75 -8.26 6.74
CA LEU A 491 18.98 -7.92 8.15
C LEU A 491 17.69 -7.65 8.93
N ALA A 492 16.67 -8.46 8.68
CA ALA A 492 15.48 -8.47 9.55
C ALA A 492 15.87 -8.75 11.02
N ASN A 493 16.93 -9.54 11.23
CA ASN A 493 17.67 -9.63 12.49
C ASN A 493 19.16 -9.87 12.19
N PRO A 494 20.09 -9.02 12.65
CA PRO A 494 21.52 -9.15 12.38
C PRO A 494 22.16 -10.41 12.96
N ALA A 495 21.60 -11.02 14.00
CA ALA A 495 22.13 -12.26 14.58
C ALA A 495 21.85 -13.50 13.68
N GLN A 496 20.92 -13.38 12.74
CA GLN A 496 20.57 -14.43 11.79
C GLN A 496 20.22 -13.81 10.43
N PRO A 497 21.23 -13.38 9.66
CA PRO A 497 21.03 -12.79 8.33
C PRO A 497 20.37 -13.75 7.36
N LEU A 498 19.41 -13.28 6.58
CA LEU A 498 18.71 -14.03 5.54
C LEU A 498 19.41 -13.80 4.19
N THR A 499 20.14 -14.79 3.70
CA THR A 499 20.99 -14.69 2.49
C THR A 499 20.71 -15.81 1.49
N GLY A 500 21.24 -15.67 0.26
CA GLY A 500 21.22 -16.71 -0.76
C GLY A 500 19.95 -16.77 -1.61
N PHE A 501 19.03 -15.83 -1.46
CA PHE A 501 17.81 -15.76 -2.25
C PHE A 501 18.07 -15.21 -3.66
N SER A 502 17.15 -15.47 -4.60
CA SER A 502 17.13 -14.80 -5.90
C SER A 502 17.08 -13.28 -5.72
N PRO A 503 17.77 -12.49 -6.56
CA PRO A 503 17.65 -11.02 -6.51
C PRO A 503 16.23 -10.49 -6.71
N LEU A 504 15.28 -11.29 -7.25
CA LEU A 504 13.87 -10.93 -7.31
C LEU A 504 13.23 -10.97 -5.93
N ILE A 505 13.72 -11.81 -5.03
CA ILE A 505 13.13 -11.97 -3.68
C ILE A 505 13.81 -10.99 -2.73
N SER A 506 15.13 -11.12 -2.56
CA SER A 506 15.89 -10.36 -1.57
C SER A 506 17.36 -10.30 -1.96
N GLN A 507 17.93 -9.11 -1.95
CA GLN A 507 19.34 -8.90 -2.15
C GLN A 507 20.04 -8.80 -0.79
N ASP A 508 21.17 -9.47 -0.63
CA ASP A 508 22.04 -9.34 0.52
C ASP A 508 23.26 -8.48 0.20
N SER A 509 24.03 -8.11 1.21
CA SER A 509 25.30 -7.37 1.07
C SER A 509 25.13 -6.03 0.32
N GLN A 510 24.00 -5.34 0.53
CA GLN A 510 23.70 -4.01 -0.01
C GLN A 510 23.61 -2.97 1.11
N PRO A 511 23.87 -1.68 0.83
CA PRO A 511 23.67 -0.62 1.82
C PRO A 511 22.24 -0.64 2.37
N LEU A 512 22.10 -0.57 3.69
CA LEU A 512 20.80 -0.40 4.34
C LEU A 512 20.32 1.04 4.22
N GLY A 513 19.02 1.20 4.09
CA GLY A 513 18.36 2.50 4.22
C GLY A 513 18.56 3.08 5.64
N LEU A 514 18.59 4.41 5.72
CA LEU A 514 18.91 5.10 6.99
C LEU A 514 17.87 4.80 8.10
N ARG A 515 16.61 4.51 7.75
CA ARG A 515 15.58 4.10 8.74
C ARG A 515 15.87 2.73 9.34
N ALA A 516 16.32 1.76 8.54
CA ALA A 516 16.73 0.45 9.05
C ALA A 516 17.96 0.54 9.93
N ARG A 517 18.95 1.34 9.53
CA ARG A 517 20.16 1.61 10.34
C ARG A 517 19.81 2.27 11.67
N PHE A 518 18.92 3.26 11.66
CA PHE A 518 18.38 3.87 12.88
C PHE A 518 17.71 2.84 13.80
N ALA A 519 16.83 1.98 13.23
CA ALA A 519 16.12 0.96 14.00
C ALA A 519 17.09 -0.02 14.67
N LEU A 520 18.06 -0.53 13.94
CA LEU A 520 19.08 -1.46 14.47
C LEU A 520 19.96 -0.81 15.54
N ASP A 521 20.42 0.43 15.32
CA ASP A 521 21.19 1.18 16.32
C ASP A 521 20.36 1.43 17.59
N ARG A 522 19.09 1.84 17.45
CA ARG A 522 18.22 2.11 18.58
C ARG A 522 17.90 0.86 19.38
N LEU A 523 17.52 -0.25 18.69
CA LEU A 523 17.27 -1.53 19.33
C LEU A 523 18.51 -2.08 20.05
N GLY A 524 19.71 -1.92 19.45
CA GLY A 524 20.98 -2.28 20.06
C GLY A 524 21.28 -1.48 21.33
N LYS A 525 20.97 -0.18 21.36
CA LYS A 525 21.11 0.68 22.55
C LYS A 525 20.10 0.32 23.63
N LEU A 526 18.83 0.12 23.28
CA LEU A 526 17.80 -0.30 24.21
C LEU A 526 18.14 -1.64 24.87
N ALA A 527 18.58 -2.62 24.08
CA ALA A 527 18.97 -3.93 24.59
C ALA A 527 20.14 -3.89 25.61
N LYS A 528 21.01 -2.89 25.52
CA LYS A 528 22.10 -2.67 26.51
C LYS A 528 21.59 -1.98 27.78
N SER A 529 20.50 -1.25 27.70
CA SER A 529 19.91 -0.50 28.85
C SER A 529 18.99 -1.34 29.70
N GLY A 530 18.50 -2.48 29.21
CA GLY A 530 17.59 -3.38 29.92
C GLY A 530 16.47 -3.93 29.04
N PRO A 531 15.41 -4.49 29.64
CA PRO A 531 14.24 -4.93 28.90
C PRO A 531 13.53 -3.76 28.21
N ILE A 532 13.04 -3.99 26.99
CA ILE A 532 12.36 -2.99 26.15
C ILE A 532 10.89 -2.88 26.57
N ALA A 533 10.43 -1.67 26.80
CA ALA A 533 9.02 -1.38 27.11
C ALA A 533 8.26 -0.88 25.86
N ALA A 534 6.94 -0.97 25.88
CA ALA A 534 6.10 -0.43 24.80
C ALA A 534 6.31 1.08 24.59
N ALA A 535 6.60 1.83 25.65
CA ALA A 535 6.93 3.25 25.56
C ALA A 535 8.21 3.53 24.76
N ASP A 536 9.21 2.63 24.83
CA ASP A 536 10.44 2.78 24.06
C ASP A 536 10.18 2.69 22.55
N LEU A 537 9.26 1.79 22.12
CA LEU A 537 8.83 1.68 20.74
C LEU A 537 8.05 2.92 20.27
N GLN A 538 7.23 3.51 21.16
CA GLN A 538 6.54 4.78 20.87
C GLN A 538 7.56 5.91 20.66
N HIS A 539 8.55 6.00 21.55
CA HIS A 539 9.61 7.01 21.45
C HIS A 539 10.45 6.86 20.17
N MET A 540 10.68 5.63 19.68
CA MET A 540 11.39 5.43 18.42
C MET A 540 10.75 6.20 17.26
N VAL A 541 9.43 6.22 17.19
CA VAL A 541 8.71 6.96 16.13
C VAL A 541 8.66 8.46 16.45
N MET A 542 8.32 8.81 17.71
CA MET A 542 7.98 10.19 18.09
C MET A 542 9.20 11.08 18.41
N ASP A 543 10.42 10.52 18.45
CA ASP A 543 11.64 11.30 18.73
C ASP A 543 12.05 12.22 17.55
N ASP A 544 11.59 11.93 16.34
CA ASP A 544 11.84 12.70 15.09
C ASP A 544 13.33 12.94 14.81
N GLN A 545 14.22 12.09 15.30
CA GLN A 545 15.64 12.19 15.06
C GLN A 545 15.93 12.08 13.55
N VAL A 546 16.71 12.99 13.01
CA VAL A 546 17.25 12.92 11.64
C VAL A 546 18.55 12.11 11.69
N TYR A 547 18.46 10.80 11.44
CA TYR A 547 19.60 9.90 11.63
C TYR A 547 20.81 10.27 10.77
N GLN A 548 20.60 10.76 9.55
CA GLN A 548 21.66 11.20 8.67
C GLN A 548 22.44 12.38 9.24
N ALA A 549 21.79 13.27 10.00
CA ALA A 549 22.48 14.39 10.63
C ALA A 549 23.61 13.92 11.55
N ALA A 550 23.39 12.86 12.33
CA ALA A 550 24.43 12.29 13.18
C ALA A 550 25.63 11.73 12.38
N GLN A 551 25.42 11.38 11.11
CA GLN A 551 26.46 10.81 10.23
C GLN A 551 27.30 11.89 9.52
N VAL A 552 26.74 13.07 9.25
CA VAL A 552 27.37 14.05 8.34
C VAL A 552 27.52 15.45 8.94
N MET A 553 26.86 15.79 10.05
CA MET A 553 26.89 17.13 10.65
C MET A 553 28.32 17.58 11.04
N PRO A 554 29.19 16.72 11.58
CA PRO A 554 30.58 17.11 11.86
C PRO A 554 31.28 17.65 10.62
N ASP A 555 31.09 17.02 9.46
CA ASP A 555 31.72 17.43 8.19
C ASP A 555 31.12 18.71 7.64
N LEU A 556 29.79 18.88 7.75
CA LEU A 556 29.11 20.13 7.37
C LEU A 556 29.61 21.33 8.21
N LEU A 557 29.75 21.14 9.52
CA LEU A 557 30.24 22.20 10.40
C LEU A 557 31.73 22.46 10.19
N GLN A 558 32.52 21.43 9.86
CA GLN A 558 33.92 21.61 9.47
C GLN A 558 34.05 22.42 8.16
N PHE A 559 33.18 22.15 7.18
CA PHE A 559 33.12 22.90 5.93
C PHE A 559 32.73 24.37 6.20
N CYS A 560 31.74 24.62 7.08
CA CYS A 560 31.35 25.97 7.50
C CYS A 560 32.47 26.75 8.23
N ALA A 561 33.39 26.05 8.89
CA ALA A 561 34.51 26.66 9.61
C ALA A 561 35.74 26.91 8.73
N ALA A 562 35.76 26.38 7.52
CA ALA A 562 36.84 26.59 6.56
C ALA A 562 36.79 27.98 5.94
N ASP A 563 37.86 28.38 5.22
CA ASP A 563 37.84 29.59 4.42
C ASP A 563 36.89 29.45 3.21
N LEU A 564 35.75 30.11 3.29
CA LEU A 564 34.72 30.09 2.26
C LEU A 564 34.93 31.19 1.18
N GLY A 565 35.96 32.04 1.32
CA GLY A 565 36.29 33.08 0.37
C GLY A 565 35.11 34.03 0.13
N ALA A 566 34.78 34.26 -1.15
CA ALA A 566 33.69 35.17 -1.55
C ALA A 566 32.30 34.74 -1.05
N ASP A 567 32.11 33.47 -0.74
CA ASP A 567 30.80 32.90 -0.33
C ASP A 567 30.55 33.01 1.18
N ALA A 568 31.56 33.41 1.97
CA ALA A 568 31.49 33.47 3.43
C ALA A 568 30.28 34.26 3.95
N GLN A 569 30.01 35.44 3.36
CA GLN A 569 28.87 36.27 3.75
C GLN A 569 27.52 35.65 3.40
N ALA A 570 27.42 35.00 2.23
CA ALA A 570 26.19 34.33 1.78
C ALA A 570 25.86 33.10 2.60
N LEU A 571 26.87 32.35 3.03
CA LEU A 571 26.71 31.09 3.77
C LEU A 571 26.65 31.27 5.29
N ALA A 572 27.05 32.37 5.85
CA ALA A 572 27.07 32.60 7.30
C ALA A 572 25.71 32.36 7.99
N PRO A 573 24.55 32.80 7.46
CA PRO A 573 23.25 32.50 8.10
C PRO A 573 22.91 30.98 8.10
N LEU A 574 23.20 30.30 6.99
CA LEU A 574 22.97 28.85 6.87
C LEU A 574 23.87 28.09 7.86
N CYS A 575 25.15 28.37 7.91
CA CYS A 575 26.11 27.75 8.83
C CYS A 575 25.71 27.96 10.30
N ALA A 576 25.26 29.18 10.65
CA ALA A 576 24.77 29.48 11.98
C ALA A 576 23.49 28.68 12.31
N SER A 577 22.58 28.51 11.34
CA SER A 577 21.34 27.73 11.50
C SER A 577 21.62 26.24 11.65
N LEU A 578 22.52 25.66 10.87
CA LEU A 578 22.96 24.25 11.00
C LEU A 578 23.61 24.01 12.38
N LYS A 579 24.45 24.93 12.85
CA LYS A 579 25.12 24.83 14.16
C LYS A 579 24.12 24.89 15.32
N ALA A 580 23.05 25.65 15.19
CA ALA A 580 22.02 25.83 16.22
C ALA A 580 20.94 24.74 16.20
N TRP A 581 20.88 23.96 15.14
CA TRP A 581 19.84 22.95 14.94
C TRP A 581 20.06 21.73 15.86
N ASP A 582 18.96 21.21 16.41
CA ASP A 582 18.94 20.07 17.36
C ASP A 582 19.09 18.67 16.71
N GLY A 583 19.23 18.59 15.37
CA GLY A 583 19.30 17.34 14.63
C GLY A 583 17.96 16.58 14.54
N LYS A 584 16.83 17.27 14.74
CA LYS A 584 15.49 16.70 14.74
C LYS A 584 14.57 17.39 13.75
N ALA A 585 13.44 16.72 13.46
CA ALA A 585 12.33 17.23 12.65
C ALA A 585 11.08 17.48 13.53
N ASN A 586 11.27 18.03 14.74
CA ASN A 586 10.21 18.41 15.66
C ASN A 586 9.50 19.68 15.19
N LEU A 587 8.31 19.97 15.75
CA LEU A 587 7.58 21.22 15.46
C LEU A 587 8.40 22.47 15.81
N ASP A 588 9.21 22.41 16.86
CA ASP A 588 10.06 23.52 17.35
C ASP A 588 11.48 23.50 16.77
N SER A 589 11.86 22.51 15.96
CA SER A 589 13.14 22.50 15.26
C SER A 589 13.26 23.72 14.34
N GLY A 590 14.43 24.37 14.40
CA GLY A 590 14.67 25.60 13.67
C GLY A 590 14.89 25.40 12.16
N VAL A 591 15.04 26.51 11.44
CA VAL A 591 15.27 26.55 9.98
C VAL A 591 16.51 25.75 9.54
N GLY A 592 17.40 25.39 10.46
CA GLY A 592 18.53 24.48 10.21
C GLY A 592 18.12 23.14 9.60
N PHE A 593 16.95 22.61 9.98
CA PHE A 593 16.42 21.41 9.35
C PHE A 593 16.07 21.61 7.86
N VAL A 594 15.46 22.75 7.53
CA VAL A 594 15.16 23.08 6.12
C VAL A 594 16.45 23.19 5.29
N HIS A 595 17.47 23.86 5.83
CA HIS A 595 18.79 23.92 5.20
C HIS A 595 19.42 22.54 5.04
N PHE A 596 19.38 21.70 6.09
CA PHE A 596 19.92 20.35 6.03
C PHE A 596 19.25 19.51 4.92
N GLN A 597 17.92 19.52 4.86
CA GLN A 597 17.17 18.81 3.81
C GLN A 597 17.57 19.28 2.42
N ASN A 598 17.55 20.59 2.18
CA ASN A 598 17.89 21.20 0.87
C ASN A 598 19.33 20.91 0.44
N VAL A 599 20.26 20.78 1.40
CA VAL A 599 21.68 20.47 1.13
C VAL A 599 21.87 19.00 0.82
N MET A 600 21.23 18.11 1.58
CA MET A 600 21.46 16.67 1.44
C MET A 600 20.77 16.04 0.22
N GLU A 601 19.56 16.50 -0.14
CA GLU A 601 18.78 15.95 -1.25
C GLU A 601 19.55 15.93 -2.59
N PRO A 602 20.20 16.99 -3.07
CA PRO A 602 21.01 16.94 -4.28
C PRO A 602 22.34 16.16 -4.12
N LEU A 603 22.91 16.13 -2.92
CA LEU A 603 24.17 15.39 -2.67
C LEU A 603 23.97 13.87 -2.75
N GLU A 604 22.83 13.35 -2.29
CA GLU A 604 22.54 11.92 -2.36
C GLU A 604 22.41 11.37 -3.79
N GLN A 605 22.21 12.24 -4.77
CA GLN A 605 22.19 11.86 -6.19
C GLN A 605 23.58 11.67 -6.79
N LEU A 606 24.64 12.05 -6.06
CA LEU A 606 26.01 11.94 -6.54
C LEU A 606 26.64 10.61 -6.09
N PRO A 607 27.45 9.97 -6.94
CA PRO A 607 28.21 8.81 -6.52
C PRO A 607 29.33 9.23 -5.55
N ASP A 608 29.71 8.30 -4.69
CA ASP A 608 30.92 8.40 -3.85
C ASP A 608 31.06 9.63 -2.95
N ILE A 609 29.95 10.12 -2.40
CA ILE A 609 29.99 11.27 -1.46
C ILE A 609 30.56 10.91 -0.08
N TRP A 610 30.65 9.64 0.24
CA TRP A 610 30.99 9.15 1.56
C TRP A 610 32.50 9.07 1.80
N ARG A 611 32.94 9.50 2.98
CA ARG A 611 34.32 9.34 3.43
C ARG A 611 34.64 7.88 3.77
N VAL A 612 33.72 7.20 4.44
CA VAL A 612 33.77 5.76 4.67
C VAL A 612 32.74 5.12 3.73
N ALA A 613 33.21 4.37 2.76
CA ALA A 613 32.36 3.65 1.82
C ALA A 613 31.57 2.52 2.52
N PHE A 614 30.59 1.98 1.84
CA PHE A 614 29.84 0.83 2.32
C PHE A 614 30.77 -0.39 2.50
N ASP A 615 30.65 -1.01 3.68
CA ASP A 615 31.30 -2.28 4.01
C ASP A 615 30.23 -3.32 4.35
N PRO A 616 30.10 -4.42 3.59
CA PRO A 616 29.13 -5.47 3.88
C PRO A 616 29.40 -6.22 5.20
N LEU A 617 30.59 -6.07 5.81
CA LEU A 617 30.92 -6.60 7.12
C LEU A 617 30.51 -5.66 8.27
N ASP A 618 30.27 -4.37 7.97
CA ASP A 618 29.73 -3.38 8.91
C ASP A 618 28.57 -2.59 8.27
N PRO A 619 27.49 -3.25 7.83
CA PRO A 619 26.41 -2.63 7.08
C PRO A 619 25.57 -1.65 7.93
N GLN A 620 25.61 -1.80 9.23
CA GLN A 620 24.86 -0.99 10.17
C GLN A 620 25.44 0.41 10.32
N HIS A 621 26.79 0.55 10.23
CA HIS A 621 27.48 1.81 10.45
C HIS A 621 28.09 2.42 9.17
N THR A 622 27.98 1.74 8.04
CA THR A 622 28.53 2.22 6.75
C THR A 622 27.42 2.30 5.68
N PRO A 623 27.52 3.26 4.72
CA PRO A 623 28.53 4.32 4.59
C PRO A 623 28.32 5.45 5.59
N ARG A 624 29.33 6.32 5.83
CA ARG A 624 29.24 7.46 6.75
C ARG A 624 30.27 8.56 6.46
N GLY A 625 29.98 9.77 6.97
CA GLY A 625 30.82 10.95 6.82
C GLY A 625 30.84 11.48 5.39
N LEU A 626 30.87 12.79 5.18
CA LEU A 626 31.07 13.38 3.86
C LEU A 626 32.55 13.51 3.54
N ALA A 627 32.95 13.12 2.34
CA ALA A 627 34.32 13.22 1.86
C ALA A 627 34.67 14.65 1.40
N ILE A 628 34.52 15.62 2.30
CA ILE A 628 34.72 17.05 2.01
C ILE A 628 36.16 17.41 1.63
N GLU A 629 37.13 16.52 1.88
CA GLU A 629 38.50 16.61 1.43
C GLU A 629 38.64 16.33 -0.09
N ARG A 630 37.67 15.72 -0.72
CA ARG A 630 37.61 15.50 -2.16
C ARG A 630 37.00 16.69 -2.87
N ALA A 631 37.75 17.32 -3.79
CA ALA A 631 37.34 18.54 -4.47
C ALA A 631 35.91 18.46 -5.14
N PRO A 632 35.53 17.36 -5.83
CA PRO A 632 34.18 17.27 -6.41
C PRO A 632 33.07 17.29 -5.35
N VAL A 633 33.27 16.62 -4.20
CA VAL A 633 32.30 16.59 -3.09
C VAL A 633 32.21 17.96 -2.42
N ALA A 634 33.35 18.60 -2.13
CA ALA A 634 33.39 19.94 -1.56
C ALA A 634 32.73 20.99 -2.48
N GLN A 635 32.95 20.90 -3.80
CA GLN A 635 32.31 21.77 -4.77
C GLN A 635 30.80 21.57 -4.83
N ALA A 636 30.32 20.33 -4.89
CA ALA A 636 28.90 20.01 -4.88
C ALA A 636 28.22 20.46 -3.58
N LEU A 637 28.87 20.23 -2.43
CA LEU A 637 28.39 20.72 -1.14
C LEU A 637 28.27 22.24 -1.12
N ARG A 638 29.29 22.97 -1.61
CA ARG A 638 29.26 24.42 -1.72
C ARG A 638 28.07 24.91 -2.55
N GLN A 639 27.84 24.29 -3.71
CA GLN A 639 26.73 24.63 -4.60
C GLN A 639 25.38 24.36 -3.95
N ALA A 640 25.22 23.21 -3.29
CA ALA A 640 23.98 22.85 -2.57
C ALA A 640 23.69 23.82 -1.43
N MET A 641 24.71 24.22 -0.67
CA MET A 641 24.58 25.20 0.42
C MET A 641 24.20 26.60 -0.09
N LEU A 642 24.80 27.08 -1.18
CA LEU A 642 24.43 28.35 -1.79
C LEU A 642 22.98 28.33 -2.32
N ALA A 643 22.61 27.25 -3.01
CA ALA A 643 21.26 27.06 -3.51
C ALA A 643 20.24 27.04 -2.35
N SER A 644 20.55 26.33 -1.25
CA SER A 644 19.70 26.32 -0.06
C SER A 644 19.57 27.69 0.60
N ALA A 645 20.65 28.48 0.68
CA ALA A 645 20.60 29.83 1.24
C ALA A 645 19.67 30.75 0.42
N GLU A 646 19.75 30.72 -0.91
CA GLU A 646 18.87 31.44 -1.80
C GLU A 646 17.43 30.95 -1.74
N GLN A 647 17.19 29.64 -1.70
CA GLN A 647 15.85 29.08 -1.62
C GLN A 647 15.14 29.46 -0.33
N VAL A 648 15.82 29.37 0.82
CA VAL A 648 15.26 29.74 2.12
C VAL A 648 14.96 31.24 2.18
N LYS A 649 15.84 32.07 1.60
CA LYS A 649 15.60 33.50 1.47
C LYS A 649 14.40 33.81 0.58
N ALA A 650 14.30 33.16 -0.58
CA ALA A 650 13.19 33.35 -1.52
C ALA A 650 11.84 32.91 -0.94
N SER A 651 11.85 31.89 -0.08
CA SER A 651 10.64 31.38 0.64
C SER A 651 10.24 32.31 1.81
N GLY A 652 10.97 33.35 2.12
CA GLY A 652 10.67 34.27 3.22
C GLY A 652 10.88 33.67 4.62
N LEU A 653 11.54 32.53 4.72
CA LEU A 653 11.83 31.88 6.00
C LEU A 653 12.91 32.65 6.77
N ARG A 654 12.68 32.84 8.06
CA ARG A 654 13.58 33.61 8.93
C ARG A 654 14.34 32.65 9.85
N LYS A 655 15.38 33.15 10.52
CA LYS A 655 16.18 32.39 11.47
C LYS A 655 15.38 31.81 12.64
N ASP A 656 14.25 32.46 12.98
CA ASP A 656 13.35 32.07 14.06
C ASP A 656 12.17 31.21 13.57
N THR A 657 12.10 30.91 12.28
CA THR A 657 11.08 30.01 11.72
C THR A 657 11.29 28.58 12.25
N ARG A 658 10.22 27.99 12.74
CA ARG A 658 10.20 26.59 13.22
C ARG A 658 9.65 25.67 12.15
N TRP A 659 10.01 24.40 12.20
CA TRP A 659 9.52 23.39 11.25
C TRP A 659 7.99 23.29 11.25
N GLY A 660 7.34 23.38 12.42
CA GLY A 660 5.88 23.41 12.53
C GLY A 660 5.20 24.61 11.88
N ASP A 661 5.95 25.70 11.61
CA ASP A 661 5.42 26.85 10.86
C ASP A 661 5.44 26.59 9.33
N VAL A 662 6.24 25.59 8.90
CA VAL A 662 6.48 25.24 7.49
C VAL A 662 5.66 24.04 7.05
N GLN A 663 5.70 22.93 7.80
CA GLN A 663 5.03 21.68 7.44
C GLN A 663 3.66 21.57 8.11
N VAL A 664 2.60 21.56 7.31
CA VAL A 664 1.22 21.55 7.79
C VAL A 664 0.36 20.57 7.00
N VAL A 665 -0.79 20.20 7.57
CA VAL A 665 -1.91 19.62 6.84
C VAL A 665 -3.13 20.51 6.97
N SER A 666 -3.86 20.69 5.87
CA SER A 666 -5.02 21.57 5.78
C SER A 666 -6.32 20.74 5.77
N SER A 667 -7.27 21.08 6.63
CA SER A 667 -8.61 20.48 6.64
C SER A 667 -9.64 21.50 7.14
N GLY A 668 -10.76 21.65 6.44
CA GLY A 668 -11.84 22.55 6.85
C GLY A 668 -11.45 24.03 6.96
N GLY A 669 -10.44 24.47 6.23
CA GLY A 669 -9.91 25.86 6.28
C GLY A 669 -8.90 26.10 7.42
N GLU A 670 -8.62 25.10 8.26
CA GLU A 670 -7.64 25.17 9.32
C GLU A 670 -6.39 24.38 9.00
N GLN A 671 -5.24 24.81 9.53
CA GLN A 671 -3.94 24.17 9.36
C GLN A 671 -3.48 23.57 10.69
N THR A 672 -3.02 22.31 10.63
CA THR A 672 -2.40 21.63 11.76
C THR A 672 -0.91 21.44 11.46
N PRO A 673 0.01 21.91 12.31
CA PRO A 673 1.44 21.67 12.14
C PRO A 673 1.76 20.18 12.30
N ILE A 674 2.66 19.64 11.49
CA ILE A 674 3.02 18.23 11.51
C ILE A 674 4.53 18.07 11.68
N HIS A 675 4.94 17.30 12.69
CA HIS A 675 6.33 16.91 12.93
C HIS A 675 6.73 15.70 12.08
N GLY A 676 8.03 15.36 12.08
CA GLY A 676 8.59 14.33 11.19
C GLY A 676 9.11 14.92 9.88
N GLY A 677 9.71 14.11 9.04
CA GLY A 677 10.34 14.56 7.81
C GLY A 677 10.68 13.41 6.86
N PRO A 678 11.47 13.64 5.80
CA PRO A 678 11.78 12.64 4.78
C PRO A 678 12.43 11.37 5.37
N GLY A 679 11.86 10.23 5.03
CA GLY A 679 12.40 8.91 5.42
C GLY A 679 13.78 8.64 4.82
N THR A 680 14.13 9.26 3.69
CA THR A 680 15.47 9.20 3.06
C THR A 680 16.56 9.80 3.94
N LEU A 681 16.23 10.80 4.75
CA LEU A 681 17.14 11.37 5.76
C LEU A 681 17.22 10.54 7.05
N GLY A 682 16.56 9.39 7.09
CA GLY A 682 16.51 8.51 8.25
C GLY A 682 15.58 8.99 9.36
N VAL A 683 14.59 9.86 9.04
CA VAL A 683 13.52 10.20 9.99
C VAL A 683 12.59 9.00 10.10
N TYR A 684 12.50 8.41 11.30
CA TYR A 684 11.71 7.20 11.50
C TYR A 684 10.20 7.50 11.40
N ASN A 685 9.76 8.65 11.92
CA ASN A 685 8.46 9.25 11.62
C ASN A 685 8.50 9.89 10.22
N ALA A 686 8.47 9.05 9.17
CA ALA A 686 8.57 9.54 7.81
C ALA A 686 7.31 10.31 7.41
N ILE A 687 7.51 11.54 6.91
CA ILE A 687 6.47 12.44 6.41
C ILE A 687 6.92 13.00 5.05
N GLN A 688 6.08 12.85 4.05
CA GLN A 688 6.22 13.48 2.74
C GLN A 688 5.29 14.70 2.67
N SER A 689 5.86 15.83 2.30
CA SER A 689 5.11 17.07 2.09
C SER A 689 5.52 17.76 0.78
N VAL A 690 4.58 18.45 0.16
CA VAL A 690 4.78 19.16 -1.11
C VAL A 690 4.77 20.66 -0.91
N PRO A 691 5.56 21.44 -1.69
CA PRO A 691 5.56 22.89 -1.62
C PRO A 691 4.19 23.49 -1.94
N ARG A 692 3.86 24.57 -1.25
CA ARG A 692 2.68 25.41 -1.49
C ARG A 692 3.08 26.79 -1.96
N THR A 693 2.15 27.51 -2.56
CA THR A 693 2.37 28.90 -3.05
C THR A 693 2.55 29.93 -1.93
N ASP A 694 2.14 29.59 -0.69
CA ASP A 694 2.27 30.46 0.49
C ASP A 694 3.59 30.25 1.26
N GLY A 695 4.54 29.51 0.68
CA GLY A 695 5.84 29.21 1.30
C GLY A 695 5.82 28.06 2.30
N LYS A 696 4.66 27.48 2.58
CA LYS A 696 4.50 26.29 3.41
C LYS A 696 4.61 24.99 2.59
N ARG A 697 4.50 23.88 3.29
CA ARG A 697 4.49 22.52 2.71
C ARG A 697 3.25 21.79 3.19
N GLU A 698 2.48 21.22 2.28
CA GLU A 698 1.31 20.40 2.59
C GLU A 698 1.71 18.93 2.74
N VAL A 699 1.34 18.31 3.84
CA VAL A 699 1.54 16.85 4.07
C VAL A 699 0.59 16.07 3.19
N VAL A 700 1.12 15.10 2.46
CA VAL A 700 0.37 14.25 1.51
C VAL A 700 0.51 12.76 1.78
N SER A 701 1.58 12.33 2.45
CA SER A 701 1.85 10.93 2.80
C SER A 701 2.76 10.83 4.03
N GLY A 702 2.88 9.65 4.62
CA GLY A 702 3.77 9.37 5.73
C GLY A 702 3.13 8.50 6.80
N THR A 703 3.63 8.60 8.04
CA THR A 703 3.04 7.91 9.20
C THR A 703 1.52 8.05 9.13
N SER A 704 0.84 6.92 9.02
CA SER A 704 -0.60 6.87 8.79
C SER A 704 -1.33 6.16 9.95
N TYR A 705 -1.41 4.83 9.95
CA TYR A 705 -1.92 4.08 11.10
C TYR A 705 -0.76 3.63 11.99
N LEU A 706 -0.62 4.25 13.14
CA LEU A 706 0.40 3.91 14.14
C LEU A 706 -0.21 3.08 15.25
N GLN A 707 0.33 1.90 15.53
CA GLN A 707 -0.02 1.11 16.71
C GLN A 707 1.22 0.54 17.40
N VAL A 708 1.17 0.49 18.73
CA VAL A 708 2.07 -0.27 19.60
C VAL A 708 1.22 -1.19 20.44
N VAL A 709 1.41 -2.49 20.26
CA VAL A 709 0.64 -3.54 20.94
C VAL A 709 1.58 -4.40 21.78
N THR A 710 1.19 -4.70 22.99
CA THR A 710 1.75 -5.75 23.84
C THR A 710 0.60 -6.55 24.45
N PHE A 711 0.89 -7.53 25.28
CA PHE A 711 -0.11 -8.42 25.87
C PHE A 711 0.06 -8.51 27.38
N ASP A 712 -1.04 -8.69 28.08
CA ASP A 712 -1.06 -9.12 29.48
C ASP A 712 -1.97 -10.36 29.64
N GLU A 713 -2.33 -10.70 30.85
CA GLU A 713 -3.19 -11.84 31.16
C GLU A 713 -4.64 -11.65 30.68
N LYS A 714 -5.05 -10.42 30.41
CA LYS A 714 -6.39 -10.05 29.96
C LYS A 714 -6.50 -9.92 28.43
N GLY A 715 -5.34 -9.96 27.74
CA GLY A 715 -5.27 -9.82 26.28
C GLY A 715 -4.42 -8.64 25.81
N PRO A 716 -4.72 -8.08 24.63
CA PRO A 716 -3.91 -7.02 24.04
C PRO A 716 -4.00 -5.70 24.82
N GLN A 717 -2.85 -5.08 25.02
CA GLN A 717 -2.68 -3.73 25.53
C GLN A 717 -2.14 -2.87 24.38
N ALA A 718 -3.02 -2.12 23.74
CA ALA A 718 -2.72 -1.39 22.54
C ALA A 718 -2.86 0.12 22.71
N LYS A 719 -1.89 0.87 22.17
CA LYS A 719 -1.96 2.31 21.95
C LYS A 719 -1.70 2.63 20.50
N GLY A 720 -2.39 3.63 19.97
CA GLY A 720 -2.22 4.00 18.57
C GLY A 720 -3.03 5.23 18.19
N LEU A 721 -2.97 5.54 16.91
CA LEU A 721 -3.79 6.57 16.28
C LEU A 721 -3.76 6.42 14.74
N LEU A 722 -4.70 7.10 14.10
CA LEU A 722 -4.70 7.31 12.65
C LEU A 722 -4.29 8.77 12.39
N ALA A 723 -3.01 9.01 12.04
CA ALA A 723 -2.43 10.35 11.96
C ALA A 723 -3.18 11.32 11.03
N LEU A 724 -3.85 10.78 10.03
CA LEU A 724 -4.65 11.50 9.04
C LEU A 724 -6.11 11.70 9.46
N SER A 725 -6.50 11.27 10.68
CA SER A 725 -7.88 11.21 11.18
C SER A 725 -8.82 10.30 10.40
N LEU A 726 -9.97 9.97 10.98
CA LEU A 726 -10.85 8.92 10.46
C LEU A 726 -11.63 9.36 9.21
N SER A 727 -12.19 10.58 9.24
CA SER A 727 -13.06 11.09 8.18
C SER A 727 -12.30 11.91 7.15
N SER A 728 -12.64 11.70 5.88
CA SER A 728 -12.20 12.56 4.77
C SER A 728 -13.16 13.74 4.50
N ASP A 729 -14.30 13.80 5.19
CA ASP A 729 -15.21 14.94 5.11
C ASP A 729 -14.73 16.06 6.05
N PRO A 730 -14.29 17.21 5.54
CA PRO A 730 -13.79 18.31 6.37
C PRO A 730 -14.84 18.92 7.31
N ALA A 731 -16.14 18.65 7.08
CA ALA A 731 -17.22 19.06 7.97
C ALA A 731 -17.38 18.11 9.18
N SER A 732 -16.77 16.93 9.14
CA SER A 732 -16.83 15.97 10.24
C SER A 732 -15.95 16.39 11.41
N LYS A 733 -16.44 16.22 12.64
CA LYS A 733 -15.62 16.38 13.85
C LYS A 733 -14.43 15.38 13.91
N TYR A 734 -14.51 14.28 13.16
CA TYR A 734 -13.47 13.25 13.06
C TYR A 734 -12.51 13.46 11.88
N ALA A 735 -12.47 14.67 11.30
CA ALA A 735 -11.56 14.99 10.19
C ALA A 735 -10.18 15.50 10.63
N ARG A 736 -10.02 15.87 11.92
CA ARG A 736 -8.80 16.51 12.44
C ARG A 736 -8.37 16.07 13.84
N ASP A 737 -9.24 15.43 14.58
CA ASP A 737 -9.05 15.13 16.00
C ASP A 737 -7.81 14.25 16.26
N GLN A 738 -7.65 13.15 15.55
CA GLN A 738 -6.45 12.30 15.66
C GLN A 738 -5.21 12.99 15.05
N THR A 739 -5.38 13.83 14.05
CA THR A 739 -4.28 14.63 13.47
C THR A 739 -3.73 15.64 14.49
N LEU A 740 -4.60 16.24 15.29
CA LEU A 740 -4.20 17.09 16.41
C LEU A 740 -3.45 16.28 17.49
N ALA A 741 -3.95 15.10 17.83
CA ALA A 741 -3.26 14.21 18.78
C ALA A 741 -1.88 13.78 18.25
N PHE A 742 -1.78 13.47 16.95
CA PHE A 742 -0.50 13.18 16.30
C PHE A 742 0.46 14.36 16.37
N SER A 743 0.00 15.56 16.01
CA SER A 743 0.79 16.79 16.11
C SER A 743 1.35 17.01 17.52
N GLN A 744 0.64 16.57 18.54
CA GLN A 744 1.03 16.66 19.95
C GLN A 744 1.78 15.41 20.46
N LYS A 745 2.09 14.45 19.57
CA LYS A 745 2.76 13.17 19.89
C LYS A 745 2.00 12.32 20.90
N GLN A 746 0.67 12.41 20.91
CA GLN A 746 -0.20 11.70 21.86
C GLN A 746 -0.81 10.46 21.19
N LEU A 747 -0.44 9.28 21.70
CA LEU A 747 -1.11 8.04 21.32
C LEU A 747 -2.23 7.74 22.32
N SER A 748 -3.37 7.31 21.81
CA SER A 748 -4.53 6.94 22.60
C SER A 748 -4.59 5.43 22.84
N VAL A 749 -5.22 5.03 23.94
CA VAL A 749 -5.57 3.63 24.17
C VAL A 749 -6.55 3.21 23.06
N LEU A 750 -6.33 2.01 22.48
CA LEU A 750 -7.25 1.39 21.52
C LEU A 750 -8.17 0.45 22.30
N PRO A 751 -9.45 0.82 22.54
CA PRO A 751 -10.38 -0.01 23.32
C PRO A 751 -10.67 -1.31 22.57
N PHE A 752 -10.41 -2.46 23.19
CA PHE A 752 -10.62 -3.77 22.55
C PHE A 752 -11.72 -4.58 23.26
N THR A 753 -11.69 -4.64 24.59
CA THR A 753 -12.70 -5.40 25.34
C THR A 753 -14.03 -4.66 25.43
N GLU A 754 -15.13 -5.39 25.55
CA GLU A 754 -16.47 -4.82 25.75
C GLU A 754 -16.54 -3.83 26.91
N GLN A 755 -15.77 -4.07 27.98
CA GLN A 755 -15.68 -3.15 29.11
C GLN A 755 -15.01 -1.83 28.72
N GLN A 756 -13.86 -1.91 28.01
CA GLN A 756 -13.15 -0.72 27.53
C GLN A 756 -14.03 0.09 26.57
N ILE A 757 -14.68 -0.57 25.59
CA ILE A 757 -15.56 0.06 24.61
C ILE A 757 -16.71 0.82 25.30
N LYS A 758 -17.42 0.16 26.23
CA LYS A 758 -18.58 0.74 26.90
C LYS A 758 -18.23 1.83 27.93
N SER A 759 -16.99 1.82 28.45
CA SER A 759 -16.50 2.84 29.39
C SER A 759 -15.86 4.04 28.73
N ASP A 760 -15.72 4.03 27.38
CA ASP A 760 -15.17 5.17 26.65
C ASP A 760 -16.07 6.40 26.80
N PRO A 761 -15.49 7.60 27.09
CA PRO A 761 -16.30 8.81 27.35
C PRO A 761 -17.15 9.27 26.17
N ASP A 762 -16.74 8.95 24.95
CA ASP A 762 -17.46 9.31 23.71
C ASP A 762 -18.31 8.16 23.16
N TYR A 763 -18.55 7.10 23.97
CA TYR A 763 -19.31 5.93 23.54
C TYR A 763 -20.68 6.29 22.99
N GLN A 764 -20.96 5.84 21.77
CA GLN A 764 -22.25 5.92 21.09
C GLN A 764 -22.56 4.59 20.43
N ALA A 765 -23.81 4.19 20.37
CA ALA A 765 -24.22 2.94 19.77
C ALA A 765 -25.47 3.12 18.90
N GLN A 766 -25.48 2.44 17.77
CA GLN A 766 -26.65 2.32 16.89
C GLN A 766 -26.73 0.90 16.32
N THR A 767 -27.93 0.37 16.21
CA THR A 767 -28.20 -0.87 15.47
C THR A 767 -28.80 -0.50 14.13
N ILE A 768 -28.23 -1.03 13.06
CA ILE A 768 -28.72 -0.87 11.69
C ILE A 768 -29.23 -2.20 11.13
N ARG A 769 -30.31 -2.16 10.33
CA ARG A 769 -30.93 -3.34 9.69
C ARG A 769 -31.23 -3.04 8.23
N GLU A 770 -31.05 -4.02 7.36
CA GLU A 770 -31.24 -3.88 5.92
C GLU A 770 -32.69 -3.49 5.52
N GLN A 771 -33.70 -3.91 6.31
CA GLN A 771 -35.13 -3.63 6.04
C GLN A 771 -35.61 -2.21 6.33
N ASP A 772 -34.91 -1.43 7.14
CA ASP A 772 -35.40 -0.11 7.57
C ASP A 772 -35.54 0.91 6.42
N THR A 773 -35.15 0.50 5.19
CA THR A 773 -35.17 1.34 3.97
C THR A 773 -36.57 1.53 3.36
N LYS A 774 -37.57 0.72 3.70
CA LYS A 774 -38.90 0.75 3.06
C LYS A 774 -39.86 1.83 3.61
N LEU A 775 -39.47 2.54 4.66
CA LEU A 775 -40.35 3.54 5.34
C LEU A 775 -40.09 5.00 4.93
N ALA A 776 -39.13 5.29 4.06
CA ALA A 776 -38.74 6.66 3.67
C ALA A 776 -39.26 7.10 2.28
N VAL A 777 -40.08 6.29 1.62
CA VAL A 777 -40.72 6.63 0.32
C VAL A 777 -42.20 6.42 0.44
N GLN A 778 -42.84 7.26 1.23
CA GLN A 778 -44.29 7.57 1.16
C GLN A 778 -44.50 9.08 1.26
#